data_83682fe87efcbd1bb7ad33baf87d4cca
#
_entry.id   83682fe87efcbd1bb7ad33baf87d4cca
#
_cell.length_a   1.000
_cell.length_b   1.000
_cell.length_c   1.000
_cell.angle_alpha   90.00
_cell.angle_beta   90.00
_cell.angle_gamma   90.00
#
_symmetry.space_group_name_H-M   'P 1'
#
loop_
_entity.id
_entity.type
_entity.pdbx_description
1 polymer ?
#
loop_
_entity_poly.entity_id
_entity_poly.type
_entity_poly.pdbx_seq_one_letter_code
_entity_poly.pdbx_strand_id
1 'polypeptide(L)'
;MAATSAAMVRLSMLPVAGVVLSAMLAPATAMAQINAEQVMAIGRNVLSMDDYMLSIQYFNQAIKAKPYLADPYFYRAIAKLSLDDYAGAEEDCTLALERNRFKSEAYKVRGFARQSMGLDSLAIEDYDRGLEYNPYDKYFLFYNAVAQTESQRWEGADSTFRVLLRQYPGFEEGYAARGRFNVLRGDTVAALSDLDRAISIDPSLVNAHLMRADINASRRNWQEAMSDMDQAVKLRPQEADLYVNRAFVRYNADDFFGAMSDYNYALQLNPNNAAALFNRALLRYEVKDLERSAADLTSVLALDPSNFHALYNRGLVYLDLQRPKEAAADFMAISKRYPRFYPAYYALAEAYRDMGDMRSAMQYAHRGDQLVEGYVTDPIHNRLDRPTIVRAEANTKGMRPGQDGESEDEVMSRFNQLVTVSEASETPLSYNEKIKGRVQDRDVQVEPEPMYTLSFLMPPTTLRSISNYFRELDELNAARYIRQQMYLNAGAAQVGESETAGRMFDIVEEYNGIIASGSGRPIDYLARGVLYTMLKNYEAALTDLDKAVSLNPQFTVAYMARAYARYIHGVNALAAGAGDDEDTEASRRLAQMAVQRGVSDALADYNMALQQDPRLIFAWFNKGNIYYALGDFTSAIQSFSEALRIDPDFGQAYFNRGISYLRMGNKAQAFSDLSKAGELGVLPSYNLLKRMK
;
A
#
# COMPACT_ATOMS: atom_id res chain seq x y z
N MET A 1 -5.19 16.50 -2.32
CA MET A 1 -6.51 16.92 -2.84
C MET A 1 -7.71 16.17 -2.22
N ALA A 2 -7.67 15.76 -0.98
CA ALA A 2 -8.78 15.05 -0.34
C ALA A 2 -9.22 15.74 0.96
N ALA A 3 -9.54 17.04 0.90
CA ALA A 3 -9.96 17.79 2.08
C ALA A 3 -11.05 18.84 1.82
N THR A 4 -11.97 18.61 0.87
CA THR A 4 -13.10 19.50 0.70
C THR A 4 -14.36 18.72 0.33
N SER A 5 -14.97 18.05 1.30
CA SER A 5 -16.38 17.67 1.20
C SER A 5 -16.97 17.34 2.58
N ALA A 6 -16.81 18.23 3.53
CA ALA A 6 -17.49 18.10 4.83
C ALA A 6 -18.13 19.44 5.22
N ALA A 7 -19.12 19.84 4.48
CA ALA A 7 -20.08 20.83 4.95
C ALA A 7 -21.44 20.45 4.39
N MET A 8 -22.27 19.86 5.18
CA MET A 8 -23.70 20.10 5.42
C MET A 8 -24.45 18.89 5.92
N VAL A 9 -25.20 19.25 6.90
CA VAL A 9 -26.44 18.72 7.48
C VAL A 9 -26.25 17.88 8.74
N ARG A 10 -26.26 18.61 9.85
CA ARG A 10 -26.68 18.05 11.15
C ARG A 10 -28.20 17.85 11.10
N LEU A 11 -28.63 16.61 11.10
CA LEU A 11 -29.98 16.24 11.50
C LEU A 11 -29.93 15.30 12.70
N SER A 12 -30.74 15.63 13.67
CA SER A 12 -30.96 15.05 14.99
C SER A 12 -30.89 13.51 15.06
N MET A 13 -30.06 13.01 15.98
CA MET A 13 -29.98 11.60 16.37
C MET A 13 -31.22 11.16 17.18
N LEU A 14 -31.81 10.05 16.73
CA LEU A 14 -32.58 9.11 17.56
C LEU A 14 -31.87 7.74 17.52
N PRO A 15 -31.87 6.97 18.61
CA PRO A 15 -31.02 5.80 18.75
C PRO A 15 -31.58 4.62 17.96
N VAL A 16 -30.85 4.21 16.90
CA VAL A 16 -31.16 3.04 16.03
C VAL A 16 -30.47 1.75 16.54
N ALA A 17 -30.12 1.69 17.81
CA ALA A 17 -29.45 0.49 18.37
C ALA A 17 -30.40 -0.73 18.55
N GLY A 18 -31.70 -0.61 18.28
CA GLY A 18 -32.70 -1.66 18.56
C GLY A 18 -33.16 -2.50 17.37
N VAL A 19 -32.82 -2.12 16.10
CA VAL A 19 -33.43 -2.77 14.92
C VAL A 19 -32.49 -3.80 14.26
N VAL A 20 -31.19 -3.81 14.57
CA VAL A 20 -30.23 -4.70 13.94
C VAL A 20 -30.24 -6.14 14.50
N LEU A 21 -30.78 -6.35 15.70
CA LEU A 21 -30.74 -7.67 16.38
C LEU A 21 -31.94 -8.59 16.05
N SER A 22 -32.99 -8.12 15.42
CA SER A 22 -34.20 -8.93 15.16
C SER A 22 -34.24 -9.59 13.77
N ALA A 23 -33.29 -9.26 12.86
CA ALA A 23 -33.24 -9.86 11.53
C ALA A 23 -32.39 -11.14 11.44
N MET A 24 -31.78 -11.61 12.53
CA MET A 24 -30.83 -12.73 12.54
C MET A 24 -31.42 -14.07 13.03
N LEU A 25 -32.72 -14.16 13.32
CA LEU A 25 -33.36 -15.38 13.81
C LEU A 25 -34.57 -15.72 12.95
N ALA A 26 -34.38 -16.08 11.68
CA ALA A 26 -35.40 -16.78 10.90
C ALA A 26 -34.84 -18.12 10.41
N PRO A 27 -35.61 -19.23 10.53
CA PRO A 27 -35.19 -20.54 10.05
C PRO A 27 -35.08 -20.52 8.51
N ALA A 28 -34.19 -21.34 7.99
CA ALA A 28 -33.68 -21.39 6.62
C ALA A 28 -34.69 -21.75 5.51
N THR A 29 -35.95 -21.34 5.62
CA THR A 29 -37.02 -21.63 4.60
C THR A 29 -37.78 -20.40 4.13
N ALA A 30 -37.45 -19.19 4.62
CA ALA A 30 -37.91 -17.96 4.01
C ALA A 30 -36.66 -17.24 3.43
N MET A 31 -36.43 -17.36 2.14
CA MET A 31 -35.64 -16.38 1.40
C MET A 31 -36.40 -15.05 1.57
N ALA A 32 -36.16 -14.36 2.66
CA ALA A 32 -36.64 -13.01 2.83
C ALA A 32 -36.06 -12.24 1.64
N GLN A 33 -36.93 -11.81 0.74
CA GLN A 33 -36.57 -11.03 -0.43
C GLN A 33 -35.84 -9.80 0.07
N ILE A 34 -34.52 -9.77 -0.06
CA ILE A 34 -33.67 -8.66 0.42
C ILE A 34 -34.23 -7.40 -0.25
N ASN A 35 -34.72 -6.46 0.55
CA ASN A 35 -35.17 -5.17 0.04
C ASN A 35 -33.94 -4.35 -0.37
N ALA A 36 -33.55 -4.43 -1.66
CA ALA A 36 -32.39 -3.75 -2.19
C ALA A 36 -32.39 -2.23 -1.91
N GLU A 37 -33.55 -1.60 -1.86
CA GLU A 37 -33.68 -0.17 -1.57
C GLU A 37 -33.33 0.15 -0.12
N GLN A 38 -33.79 -0.68 0.80
CA GLN A 38 -33.45 -0.54 2.22
C GLN A 38 -31.95 -0.79 2.47
N VAL A 39 -31.38 -1.82 1.85
CA VAL A 39 -29.95 -2.13 1.91
C VAL A 39 -29.13 -0.98 1.32
N MET A 40 -29.56 -0.41 0.20
CA MET A 40 -28.95 0.77 -0.41
C MET A 40 -28.98 1.99 0.51
N ALA A 41 -30.11 2.23 1.19
CA ALA A 41 -30.21 3.35 2.14
C ALA A 41 -29.24 3.19 3.31
N ILE A 42 -29.12 1.97 3.87
CA ILE A 42 -28.14 1.66 4.92
C ILE A 42 -26.71 1.86 4.39
N GLY A 43 -26.40 1.32 3.21
CA GLY A 43 -25.07 1.46 2.60
C GLY A 43 -24.65 2.92 2.40
N ARG A 44 -25.58 3.79 1.95
CA ARG A 44 -25.33 5.24 1.81
C ARG A 44 -25.12 5.94 3.16
N ASN A 45 -25.88 5.57 4.17
CA ASN A 45 -25.69 6.13 5.51
C ASN A 45 -24.32 5.74 6.10
N VAL A 46 -23.92 4.48 5.93
CA VAL A 46 -22.61 3.98 6.36
C VAL A 46 -21.48 4.67 5.58
N LEU A 47 -21.67 4.88 4.26
CA LEU A 47 -20.74 5.63 3.42
C LEU A 47 -20.55 7.08 3.92
N SER A 48 -21.64 7.75 4.34
CA SER A 48 -21.57 9.10 4.89
C SER A 48 -20.93 9.18 6.28
N MET A 49 -20.76 8.04 6.95
CA MET A 49 -20.03 7.90 8.22
C MET A 49 -18.56 7.50 8.02
N ASP A 50 -18.08 7.55 6.77
CA ASP A 50 -16.73 7.17 6.36
C ASP A 50 -16.37 5.69 6.65
N ASP A 51 -17.35 4.81 6.88
CA ASP A 51 -17.12 3.36 6.96
C ASP A 51 -17.23 2.72 5.57
N TYR A 52 -16.20 2.95 4.75
CA TYR A 52 -16.18 2.54 3.36
C TYR A 52 -16.26 1.02 3.19
N MET A 53 -15.56 0.26 4.05
CA MET A 53 -15.56 -1.21 3.97
C MET A 53 -16.94 -1.80 4.24
N LEU A 54 -17.62 -1.33 5.26
CA LEU A 54 -18.97 -1.81 5.58
C LEU A 54 -19.97 -1.37 4.51
N SER A 55 -19.83 -0.16 3.97
CA SER A 55 -20.70 0.33 2.88
C SER A 55 -20.59 -0.54 1.62
N ILE A 56 -19.38 -0.99 1.25
CA ILE A 56 -19.14 -1.92 0.14
C ILE A 56 -19.92 -3.22 0.36
N GLN A 57 -19.94 -3.77 1.59
CA GLN A 57 -20.67 -5.01 1.86
C GLN A 57 -22.19 -4.83 1.68
N TYR A 58 -22.77 -3.69 2.05
CA TYR A 58 -24.17 -3.40 1.77
C TYR A 58 -24.43 -3.24 0.26
N PHE A 59 -23.56 -2.56 -0.48
CA PHE A 59 -23.72 -2.43 -1.92
C PHE A 59 -23.58 -3.78 -2.63
N ASN A 60 -22.69 -4.67 -2.17
CA ASN A 60 -22.60 -6.04 -2.66
C ASN A 60 -23.92 -6.82 -2.48
N GLN A 61 -24.57 -6.68 -1.32
CA GLN A 61 -25.88 -7.30 -1.06
C GLN A 61 -26.95 -6.71 -2.00
N ALA A 62 -26.96 -5.41 -2.22
CA ALA A 62 -27.89 -4.76 -3.14
C ALA A 62 -27.66 -5.22 -4.59
N ILE A 63 -26.41 -5.38 -5.03
CA ILE A 63 -26.03 -5.91 -6.36
C ILE A 63 -26.51 -7.36 -6.50
N LYS A 64 -26.27 -8.22 -5.51
CA LYS A 64 -26.76 -9.61 -5.53
C LYS A 64 -28.29 -9.68 -5.64
N ALA A 65 -29.00 -8.79 -4.95
CA ALA A 65 -30.46 -8.75 -4.99
C ALA A 65 -31.03 -8.20 -6.31
N LYS A 66 -30.42 -7.14 -6.85
CA LYS A 66 -30.87 -6.46 -8.10
C LYS A 66 -29.68 -6.02 -8.95
N PRO A 67 -29.04 -6.93 -9.70
CA PRO A 67 -27.81 -6.65 -10.45
C PRO A 67 -27.98 -5.70 -11.64
N TYR A 68 -29.22 -5.37 -12.01
CA TYR A 68 -29.55 -4.44 -13.08
C TYR A 68 -29.61 -2.97 -12.66
N LEU A 69 -29.52 -2.66 -11.35
CA LEU A 69 -29.51 -1.30 -10.87
C LEU A 69 -28.11 -0.67 -11.01
N ALA A 70 -28.07 0.58 -11.50
CA ALA A 70 -26.81 1.33 -11.62
C ALA A 70 -26.29 1.85 -10.28
N ASP A 71 -27.18 2.30 -9.39
CA ASP A 71 -26.82 2.98 -8.14
C ASP A 71 -25.94 2.17 -7.20
N PRO A 72 -26.14 0.86 -6.98
CA PRO A 72 -25.28 0.10 -6.08
C PRO A 72 -23.81 0.09 -6.56
N TYR A 73 -23.58 -0.07 -7.85
CA TYR A 73 -22.23 -0.02 -8.43
C TYR A 73 -21.63 1.38 -8.29
N PHE A 74 -22.40 2.43 -8.58
CA PHE A 74 -21.93 3.81 -8.44
C PHE A 74 -21.50 4.15 -7.00
N TYR A 75 -22.31 3.82 -6.01
CA TYR A 75 -21.95 4.09 -4.62
C TYR A 75 -20.80 3.20 -4.13
N ARG A 76 -20.68 1.98 -4.63
CA ARG A 76 -19.52 1.12 -4.36
C ARG A 76 -18.25 1.70 -4.97
N ALA A 77 -18.33 2.28 -6.18
CA ALA A 77 -17.23 3.00 -6.80
C ALA A 77 -16.75 4.18 -5.94
N ILE A 78 -17.67 4.96 -5.37
CA ILE A 78 -17.31 6.05 -4.45
C ILE A 78 -16.58 5.52 -3.22
N ALA A 79 -17.06 4.43 -2.62
CA ALA A 79 -16.40 3.82 -1.47
C ALA A 79 -14.99 3.31 -1.82
N LYS A 80 -14.83 2.62 -2.97
CA LYS A 80 -13.53 2.17 -3.47
C LYS A 80 -12.58 3.33 -3.77
N LEU A 81 -13.09 4.41 -4.36
CA LEU A 81 -12.32 5.64 -4.61
C LEU A 81 -11.77 6.23 -3.31
N SER A 82 -12.60 6.25 -2.24
CA SER A 82 -12.19 6.75 -0.92
C SER A 82 -11.17 5.84 -0.22
N LEU A 83 -11.03 4.61 -0.68
CA LEU A 83 -10.02 3.64 -0.25
C LEU A 83 -8.81 3.60 -1.20
N ASP A 84 -8.72 4.56 -2.14
CA ASP A 84 -7.67 4.64 -3.15
C ASP A 84 -7.65 3.48 -4.16
N ASP A 85 -8.70 2.67 -4.23
CA ASP A 85 -8.88 1.63 -5.24
C ASP A 85 -9.47 2.23 -6.53
N TYR A 86 -8.63 2.93 -7.27
CA TYR A 86 -9.06 3.64 -8.49
C TYR A 86 -9.46 2.69 -9.60
N ALA A 87 -8.79 1.55 -9.75
CA ALA A 87 -9.12 0.55 -10.77
C ALA A 87 -10.47 -0.10 -10.49
N GLY A 88 -10.73 -0.49 -9.24
CA GLY A 88 -12.02 -1.03 -8.84
C GLY A 88 -13.15 0.01 -8.92
N ALA A 89 -12.85 1.29 -8.70
CA ALA A 89 -13.80 2.38 -8.87
C ALA A 89 -14.13 2.62 -10.35
N GLU A 90 -13.13 2.54 -11.25
CA GLU A 90 -13.35 2.63 -12.70
C GLU A 90 -14.25 1.50 -13.20
N GLU A 91 -13.97 0.25 -12.79
CA GLU A 91 -14.77 -0.92 -13.15
C GLU A 91 -16.23 -0.75 -12.72
N ASP A 92 -16.46 -0.40 -11.46
CA ASP A 92 -17.81 -0.20 -10.92
C ASP A 92 -18.56 0.95 -11.59
N CYS A 93 -17.89 2.06 -11.88
CA CYS A 93 -18.49 3.14 -12.67
C CYS A 93 -18.84 2.69 -14.08
N THR A 94 -18.02 1.86 -14.73
CA THR A 94 -18.30 1.28 -16.03
C THR A 94 -19.54 0.41 -15.98
N LEU A 95 -19.64 -0.49 -14.99
CA LEU A 95 -20.82 -1.32 -14.75
C LEU A 95 -22.09 -0.47 -14.46
N ALA A 96 -21.95 0.64 -13.76
CA ALA A 96 -23.05 1.57 -13.50
C ALA A 96 -23.52 2.24 -14.80
N LEU A 97 -22.59 2.69 -15.64
CA LEU A 97 -22.88 3.36 -16.92
C LEU A 97 -23.47 2.40 -17.97
N GLU A 98 -23.10 1.14 -18.00
CA GLU A 98 -23.72 0.11 -18.82
C GLU A 98 -25.22 -0.06 -18.48
N ARG A 99 -25.59 0.12 -17.20
CA ARG A 99 -26.97 0.01 -16.73
C ARG A 99 -27.75 1.31 -16.89
N ASN A 100 -27.07 2.43 -16.71
CA ASN A 100 -27.65 3.77 -16.91
C ASN A 100 -26.61 4.73 -17.44
N ARG A 101 -26.55 4.86 -18.78
CA ARG A 101 -25.64 5.78 -19.48
C ARG A 101 -25.88 7.27 -19.19
N PHE A 102 -27.04 7.63 -18.63
CA PHE A 102 -27.40 9.01 -18.31
C PHE A 102 -27.00 9.42 -16.88
N LYS A 103 -26.35 8.54 -16.14
CA LYS A 103 -25.87 8.85 -14.79
C LYS A 103 -24.57 9.67 -14.88
N SER A 104 -24.73 11.00 -15.03
CA SER A 104 -23.61 11.92 -15.24
C SER A 104 -22.55 11.84 -14.13
N GLU A 105 -22.96 11.66 -12.88
CA GLU A 105 -22.05 11.57 -11.75
C GLU A 105 -21.08 10.36 -11.87
N ALA A 106 -21.49 9.29 -12.53
CA ALA A 106 -20.63 8.12 -12.74
C ALA A 106 -19.48 8.43 -13.73
N TYR A 107 -19.71 9.28 -14.74
CA TYR A 107 -18.62 9.78 -15.59
C TYR A 107 -17.62 10.61 -14.79
N LYS A 108 -18.11 11.46 -13.85
CA LYS A 108 -17.22 12.27 -13.00
C LYS A 108 -16.31 11.40 -12.14
N VAL A 109 -16.88 10.40 -11.46
CA VAL A 109 -16.15 9.48 -10.59
C VAL A 109 -15.18 8.61 -11.40
N ARG A 110 -15.61 8.11 -12.58
CA ARG A 110 -14.75 7.30 -13.46
C ARG A 110 -13.60 8.12 -14.03
N GLY A 111 -13.91 9.34 -14.50
CA GLY A 111 -12.90 10.28 -14.99
C GLY A 111 -11.85 10.59 -13.91
N PHE A 112 -12.28 10.86 -12.68
CA PHE A 112 -11.36 11.10 -11.57
C PHE A 112 -10.50 9.86 -11.24
N ALA A 113 -11.10 8.66 -11.22
CA ALA A 113 -10.36 7.41 -11.01
C ALA A 113 -9.30 7.20 -12.12
N ARG A 114 -9.66 7.42 -13.39
CA ARG A 114 -8.75 7.35 -14.55
C ARG A 114 -7.62 8.37 -14.46
N GLN A 115 -7.93 9.60 -14.10
CA GLN A 115 -6.92 10.65 -13.91
C GLN A 115 -5.95 10.29 -12.77
N SER A 116 -6.44 9.73 -11.66
CA SER A 116 -5.60 9.27 -10.56
C SER A 116 -4.68 8.11 -10.95
N MET A 117 -5.02 7.36 -12.00
CA MET A 117 -4.17 6.31 -12.60
C MET A 117 -3.26 6.83 -13.73
N GLY A 118 -3.26 8.13 -14.02
CA GLY A 118 -2.49 8.72 -15.13
C GLY A 118 -3.08 8.45 -16.51
N LEU A 119 -4.35 8.03 -16.60
CA LEU A 119 -5.08 7.77 -17.84
C LEU A 119 -5.85 9.01 -18.30
N ASP A 120 -5.16 10.14 -18.38
CA ASP A 120 -5.76 11.47 -18.59
C ASP A 120 -6.61 11.56 -19.86
N SER A 121 -6.20 10.91 -20.95
CA SER A 121 -6.98 10.91 -22.20
C SER A 121 -8.37 10.29 -22.02
N LEU A 122 -8.47 9.17 -21.28
CA LEU A 122 -9.73 8.52 -20.98
C LEU A 122 -10.56 9.32 -19.96
N ALA A 123 -9.88 10.01 -19.04
CA ALA A 123 -10.53 10.90 -18.07
C ALA A 123 -11.20 12.10 -18.80
N ILE A 124 -10.50 12.70 -19.75
CA ILE A 124 -11.03 13.79 -20.58
C ILE A 124 -12.29 13.35 -21.34
N GLU A 125 -12.27 12.15 -21.95
CA GLU A 125 -13.45 11.59 -22.62
C GLU A 125 -14.66 11.47 -21.69
N ASP A 126 -14.44 11.03 -20.44
CA ASP A 126 -15.51 10.95 -19.44
C ASP A 126 -16.03 12.35 -19.04
N TYR A 127 -15.12 13.30 -18.82
CA TYR A 127 -15.52 14.66 -18.48
C TYR A 127 -16.27 15.35 -19.63
N ASP A 128 -15.84 15.15 -20.88
CA ASP A 128 -16.53 15.64 -22.06
C ASP A 128 -17.94 15.05 -22.17
N ARG A 129 -18.10 13.73 -21.92
CA ARG A 129 -19.40 13.09 -21.85
C ARG A 129 -20.28 13.66 -20.73
N GLY A 130 -19.71 13.92 -19.58
CA GLY A 130 -20.43 14.58 -18.49
C GLY A 130 -20.88 15.99 -18.85
N LEU A 131 -20.06 16.74 -19.56
CA LEU A 131 -20.38 18.09 -20.07
C LEU A 131 -21.44 18.09 -21.17
N GLU A 132 -21.60 17.03 -21.95
CA GLU A 132 -22.74 16.88 -22.87
C GLU A 132 -24.10 16.92 -22.13
N TYR A 133 -24.16 16.35 -20.92
CA TYR A 133 -25.37 16.35 -20.08
C TYR A 133 -25.51 17.62 -19.24
N ASN A 134 -24.39 18.14 -18.75
CA ASN A 134 -24.36 19.35 -17.92
C ASN A 134 -23.19 20.28 -18.33
N PRO A 135 -23.37 21.13 -19.36
CA PRO A 135 -22.29 21.91 -19.97
C PRO A 135 -21.58 22.90 -19.03
N TYR A 136 -22.21 23.22 -17.92
CA TYR A 136 -21.67 24.20 -16.98
C TYR A 136 -21.45 23.60 -15.58
N ASP A 137 -21.38 22.27 -15.45
CA ASP A 137 -21.01 21.68 -14.15
C ASP A 137 -19.60 22.08 -13.75
N LYS A 138 -19.48 22.72 -12.57
CA LYS A 138 -18.23 23.29 -12.06
C LYS A 138 -17.11 22.26 -12.00
N TYR A 139 -17.42 21.06 -11.51
CA TYR A 139 -16.41 20.04 -11.27
C TYR A 139 -16.02 19.28 -12.54
N PHE A 140 -16.95 19.09 -13.49
CA PHE A 140 -16.57 18.56 -14.81
C PHE A 140 -15.63 19.51 -15.54
N LEU A 141 -15.93 20.81 -15.57
CA LEU A 141 -15.05 21.82 -16.18
C LEU A 141 -13.69 21.84 -15.47
N PHE A 142 -13.68 21.81 -14.14
CA PHE A 142 -12.46 21.87 -13.36
C PHE A 142 -11.55 20.66 -13.61
N TYR A 143 -12.06 19.42 -13.43
CA TYR A 143 -11.28 18.22 -13.64
C TYR A 143 -10.85 18.02 -15.10
N ASN A 144 -11.71 18.42 -16.06
CA ASN A 144 -11.35 18.39 -17.47
C ASN A 144 -10.18 19.34 -17.78
N ALA A 145 -10.23 20.58 -17.29
CA ALA A 145 -9.14 21.54 -17.48
C ALA A 145 -7.82 21.05 -16.85
N VAL A 146 -7.89 20.43 -15.66
CA VAL A 146 -6.72 19.84 -15.00
C VAL A 146 -6.17 18.66 -15.79
N ALA A 147 -7.02 17.72 -16.25
CA ALA A 147 -6.59 16.57 -17.05
C ALA A 147 -5.99 16.99 -18.40
N GLN A 148 -6.58 18.00 -19.06
CA GLN A 148 -6.02 18.58 -20.28
C GLN A 148 -4.67 19.25 -20.03
N THR A 149 -4.47 19.87 -18.86
CA THR A 149 -3.19 20.47 -18.47
C THR A 149 -2.11 19.40 -18.30
N GLU A 150 -2.40 18.33 -17.59
CA GLU A 150 -1.45 17.21 -17.37
C GLU A 150 -1.11 16.50 -18.69
N SER A 151 -2.10 16.38 -19.59
CA SER A 151 -1.90 15.82 -20.95
C SER A 151 -1.27 16.82 -21.93
N GLN A 152 -0.88 18.02 -21.48
CA GLN A 152 -0.31 19.09 -22.32
C GLN A 152 -1.22 19.54 -23.50
N ARG A 153 -2.54 19.37 -23.35
CA ARG A 153 -3.53 19.87 -24.31
C ARG A 153 -3.84 21.35 -24.05
N TRP A 154 -2.84 22.22 -24.29
CA TRP A 154 -2.83 23.61 -23.83
C TRP A 154 -4.01 24.45 -24.28
N GLU A 155 -4.42 24.36 -25.56
CA GLU A 155 -5.54 25.12 -26.10
C GLU A 155 -6.88 24.71 -25.49
N GLY A 156 -7.08 23.42 -25.31
CA GLY A 156 -8.26 22.87 -24.66
C GLY A 156 -8.37 23.32 -23.20
N ALA A 157 -7.28 23.18 -22.45
CA ALA A 157 -7.19 23.59 -21.04
C ALA A 157 -7.51 25.08 -20.88
N ASP A 158 -6.89 25.94 -21.68
CA ASP A 158 -7.14 27.39 -21.64
C ASP A 158 -8.60 27.74 -21.94
N SER A 159 -9.20 27.11 -22.97
CA SER A 159 -10.61 27.27 -23.28
C SER A 159 -11.52 26.86 -22.15
N THR A 160 -11.24 25.69 -21.55
CA THR A 160 -12.03 25.12 -20.44
C THR A 160 -11.92 25.99 -19.19
N PHE A 161 -10.71 26.45 -18.83
CA PHE A 161 -10.52 27.39 -17.70
C PHE A 161 -11.25 28.72 -17.94
N ARG A 162 -11.25 29.25 -19.16
CA ARG A 162 -12.01 30.48 -19.46
C ARG A 162 -13.50 30.28 -19.24
N VAL A 163 -14.08 29.16 -19.67
CA VAL A 163 -15.49 28.85 -19.42
C VAL A 163 -15.72 28.70 -17.90
N LEU A 164 -14.93 27.91 -17.23
CA LEU A 164 -15.03 27.67 -15.77
C LEU A 164 -15.06 28.97 -14.96
N LEU A 165 -14.04 29.83 -15.14
CA LEU A 165 -13.88 31.03 -14.33
C LEU A 165 -14.81 32.17 -14.71
N ARG A 166 -15.37 32.12 -15.93
CA ARG A 166 -16.48 33.02 -16.32
C ARG A 166 -17.78 32.64 -15.62
N GLN A 167 -18.09 31.35 -15.51
CA GLN A 167 -19.29 30.86 -14.85
C GLN A 167 -19.17 30.92 -13.32
N TYR A 168 -17.96 30.71 -12.81
CA TYR A 168 -17.67 30.60 -11.36
C TYR A 168 -16.54 31.55 -10.95
N PRO A 169 -16.76 32.89 -10.97
CA PRO A 169 -15.71 33.87 -10.68
C PRO A 169 -15.24 33.90 -9.21
N GLY A 170 -15.91 33.17 -8.35
CA GLY A 170 -15.52 32.97 -6.94
C GLY A 170 -14.95 31.60 -6.65
N PHE A 171 -14.50 30.85 -7.67
CA PHE A 171 -13.95 29.50 -7.49
C PHE A 171 -12.41 29.55 -7.37
N GLU A 172 -11.92 29.59 -6.14
CA GLU A 172 -10.51 29.78 -5.78
C GLU A 172 -9.62 28.65 -6.33
N GLU A 173 -10.07 27.39 -6.23
CA GLU A 173 -9.28 26.27 -6.74
C GLU A 173 -9.16 26.32 -8.27
N GLY A 174 -10.16 26.86 -8.95
CA GLY A 174 -10.11 27.07 -10.39
C GLY A 174 -9.03 28.07 -10.80
N TYR A 175 -8.86 29.17 -10.04
CA TYR A 175 -7.77 30.12 -10.26
C TYR A 175 -6.42 29.51 -9.92
N ALA A 176 -6.30 28.79 -8.80
CA ALA A 176 -5.05 28.12 -8.43
C ALA A 176 -4.62 27.08 -9.48
N ALA A 177 -5.58 26.29 -10.00
CA ALA A 177 -5.31 25.33 -11.07
C ALA A 177 -4.88 26.01 -12.39
N ARG A 178 -5.53 27.14 -12.76
CA ARG A 178 -5.08 27.91 -13.92
C ARG A 178 -3.72 28.58 -13.69
N GLY A 179 -3.43 28.99 -12.45
CA GLY A 179 -2.10 29.44 -12.05
C GLY A 179 -1.05 28.37 -12.34
N ARG A 180 -1.29 27.11 -11.92
CA ARG A 180 -0.43 25.98 -12.23
C ARG A 180 -0.30 25.71 -13.74
N PHE A 181 -1.40 25.75 -14.48
CA PHE A 181 -1.38 25.67 -15.94
C PHE A 181 -0.47 26.74 -16.57
N ASN A 182 -0.53 27.98 -16.10
CA ASN A 182 0.31 29.08 -16.58
C ASN A 182 1.79 28.88 -16.23
N VAL A 183 2.10 28.35 -15.01
CA VAL A 183 3.48 27.96 -14.64
C VAL A 183 4.04 26.92 -15.61
N LEU A 184 3.28 25.87 -15.92
CA LEU A 184 3.71 24.80 -16.81
C LEU A 184 3.96 25.29 -18.25
N ARG A 185 3.27 26.37 -18.65
CA ARG A 185 3.49 27.05 -19.95
C ARG A 185 4.62 28.06 -19.92
N GLY A 186 5.19 28.34 -18.75
CA GLY A 186 6.22 29.36 -18.57
C GLY A 186 5.68 30.80 -18.44
N ASP A 187 4.37 31.01 -18.39
CA ASP A 187 3.76 32.30 -18.17
C ASP A 187 3.61 32.59 -16.67
N THR A 188 4.73 32.94 -16.06
CA THR A 188 4.76 33.22 -14.62
C THR A 188 4.06 34.53 -14.22
N VAL A 189 3.79 35.43 -15.16
CA VAL A 189 3.04 36.66 -14.89
C VAL A 189 1.55 36.35 -14.76
N ALA A 190 1.00 35.64 -15.73
CA ALA A 190 -0.38 35.19 -15.64
C ALA A 190 -0.61 34.27 -14.44
N ALA A 191 0.38 33.39 -14.12
CA ALA A 191 0.32 32.51 -12.96
C ALA A 191 0.20 33.31 -11.64
N LEU A 192 1.05 34.34 -11.43
CA LEU A 192 0.98 35.17 -10.24
C LEU A 192 -0.36 35.89 -10.12
N SER A 193 -0.88 36.44 -11.22
CA SER A 193 -2.20 37.10 -11.23
C SER A 193 -3.32 36.16 -10.81
N ASP A 194 -3.30 34.91 -11.28
CA ASP A 194 -4.30 33.91 -10.92
C ASP A 194 -4.16 33.47 -9.45
N LEU A 195 -2.94 33.27 -8.96
CA LEU A 195 -2.67 32.92 -7.57
C LEU A 195 -3.06 34.05 -6.61
N ASP A 196 -2.79 35.31 -6.96
CA ASP A 196 -3.27 36.49 -6.22
C ASP A 196 -4.79 36.50 -6.13
N ARG A 197 -5.46 36.18 -7.23
CA ARG A 197 -6.92 36.08 -7.25
C ARG A 197 -7.42 34.93 -6.39
N ALA A 198 -6.82 33.75 -6.46
CA ALA A 198 -7.16 32.60 -5.61
C ALA A 198 -7.05 32.96 -4.13
N ILE A 199 -5.93 33.51 -3.72
CA ILE A 199 -5.66 33.90 -2.32
C ILE A 199 -6.60 35.03 -1.86
N SER A 200 -6.96 35.97 -2.76
CA SER A 200 -7.93 37.04 -2.44
C SER A 200 -9.32 36.51 -2.15
N ILE A 201 -9.70 35.37 -2.77
CA ILE A 201 -11.00 34.70 -2.55
C ILE A 201 -10.93 33.83 -1.28
N ASP A 202 -9.92 32.97 -1.20
CA ASP A 202 -9.67 32.14 0.00
C ASP A 202 -8.21 32.30 0.47
N PRO A 203 -7.98 33.16 1.50
CA PRO A 203 -6.66 33.30 2.11
C PRO A 203 -6.13 32.06 2.82
N SER A 204 -6.96 31.03 3.02
CA SER A 204 -6.55 29.78 3.66
C SER A 204 -6.07 28.70 2.65
N LEU A 205 -6.01 29.03 1.38
CA LEU A 205 -5.60 28.12 0.32
C LEU A 205 -4.09 27.94 0.29
N VAL A 206 -3.58 27.01 1.13
CA VAL A 206 -2.14 26.77 1.33
C VAL A 206 -1.40 26.54 0.01
N ASN A 207 -1.97 25.74 -0.89
CA ASN A 207 -1.32 25.40 -2.16
C ASN A 207 -1.12 26.63 -3.07
N ALA A 208 -2.00 27.63 -3.00
CA ALA A 208 -1.81 28.88 -3.75
C ALA A 208 -0.64 29.71 -3.18
N HIS A 209 -0.51 29.75 -1.85
CA HIS A 209 0.65 30.40 -1.19
C HIS A 209 1.95 29.68 -1.57
N LEU A 210 1.99 28.35 -1.53
CA LEU A 210 3.18 27.57 -1.89
C LEU A 210 3.60 27.80 -3.33
N MET A 211 2.66 27.74 -4.28
CA MET A 211 2.98 27.98 -5.69
C MET A 211 3.45 29.44 -5.93
N ARG A 212 2.85 30.41 -5.24
CA ARG A 212 3.28 31.84 -5.38
C ARG A 212 4.66 32.04 -4.77
N ALA A 213 4.93 31.42 -3.61
CA ALA A 213 6.26 31.44 -2.99
C ALA A 213 7.33 30.82 -3.90
N ASP A 214 7.03 29.68 -4.56
CA ASP A 214 7.95 29.02 -5.48
C ASP A 214 8.29 29.91 -6.70
N ILE A 215 7.28 30.54 -7.31
CA ILE A 215 7.50 31.50 -8.39
C ILE A 215 8.35 32.69 -7.91
N ASN A 216 8.07 33.24 -6.74
CA ASN A 216 8.82 34.36 -6.17
C ASN A 216 10.25 33.94 -5.82
N ALA A 217 10.45 32.75 -5.24
CA ALA A 217 11.78 32.21 -4.95
C ALA A 217 12.60 32.02 -6.24
N SER A 218 12.01 31.48 -7.30
CA SER A 218 12.67 31.33 -8.60
C SER A 218 13.09 32.66 -9.24
N ARG A 219 12.39 33.74 -8.90
CA ARG A 219 12.72 35.13 -9.28
C ARG A 219 13.62 35.85 -8.28
N ARG A 220 14.07 35.18 -7.21
CA ARG A 220 14.84 35.72 -6.12
C ARG A 220 14.12 36.84 -5.33
N ASN A 221 12.78 36.86 -5.38
CA ASN A 221 11.95 37.75 -4.58
C ASN A 221 11.74 37.09 -3.20
N TRP A 222 12.82 37.07 -2.39
CA TRP A 222 12.83 36.27 -1.16
C TRP A 222 11.84 36.80 -0.11
N GLN A 223 11.58 38.12 -0.07
CA GLN A 223 10.66 38.73 0.90
C GLN A 223 9.20 38.30 0.65
N GLU A 224 8.75 38.30 -0.61
CA GLU A 224 7.44 37.87 -1.02
C GLU A 224 7.28 36.36 -0.82
N ALA A 225 8.29 35.57 -1.19
CA ALA A 225 8.31 34.13 -0.96
C ALA A 225 8.21 33.81 0.54
N MET A 226 8.94 34.54 1.39
CA MET A 226 8.89 34.37 2.84
C MET A 226 7.51 34.67 3.42
N SER A 227 6.86 35.76 2.96
CA SER A 227 5.51 36.12 3.40
C SER A 227 4.51 34.98 3.14
N ASP A 228 4.58 34.35 1.97
CA ASP A 228 3.72 33.22 1.63
C ASP A 228 4.05 31.96 2.44
N MET A 229 5.33 31.66 2.64
CA MET A 229 5.74 30.54 3.49
C MET A 229 5.32 30.70 4.95
N ASP A 230 5.37 31.91 5.48
CA ASP A 230 4.88 32.22 6.84
C ASP A 230 3.35 31.99 6.95
N GLN A 231 2.59 32.35 5.92
CA GLN A 231 1.16 32.05 5.90
C GLN A 231 0.90 30.56 5.80
N ALA A 232 1.61 29.83 4.94
CA ALA A 232 1.47 28.39 4.80
C ALA A 232 1.74 27.66 6.14
N VAL A 233 2.85 27.99 6.81
CA VAL A 233 3.19 27.44 8.13
C VAL A 233 2.14 27.79 9.20
N LYS A 234 1.62 29.03 9.20
CA LYS A 234 0.56 29.45 10.11
C LYS A 234 -0.74 28.66 9.90
N LEU A 235 -1.08 28.35 8.66
CA LEU A 235 -2.29 27.61 8.31
C LEU A 235 -2.18 26.11 8.64
N ARG A 236 -0.98 25.52 8.50
CA ARG A 236 -0.73 24.08 8.77
C ARG A 236 0.53 23.86 9.60
N PRO A 237 0.51 24.23 10.90
CA PRO A 237 1.71 24.22 11.73
C PRO A 237 2.25 22.84 12.10
N GLN A 238 1.55 21.75 11.80
CA GLN A 238 2.00 20.38 12.06
C GLN A 238 2.60 19.69 10.82
N GLU A 239 2.72 20.40 9.71
CA GLU A 239 3.23 19.85 8.45
C GLU A 239 4.74 20.15 8.34
N ALA A 240 5.57 19.12 8.53
CA ALA A 240 7.04 19.25 8.56
C ALA A 240 7.62 19.87 7.27
N ASP A 241 7.05 19.51 6.11
CA ASP A 241 7.53 19.91 4.79
C ASP A 241 7.42 21.43 4.57
N LEU A 242 6.43 22.09 5.19
CA LEU A 242 6.30 23.56 5.11
C LEU A 242 7.48 24.28 5.77
N TYR A 243 8.00 23.72 6.86
CA TYR A 243 9.20 24.26 7.51
C TYR A 243 10.45 24.00 6.67
N VAL A 244 10.55 22.86 6.00
CA VAL A 244 11.65 22.59 5.05
C VAL A 244 11.65 23.60 3.91
N ASN A 245 10.49 23.90 3.32
CA ASN A 245 10.35 24.85 2.24
C ASN A 245 10.62 26.30 2.73
N ARG A 246 10.15 26.65 3.93
CA ARG A 246 10.46 27.96 4.51
C ARG A 246 11.95 28.10 4.83
N ALA A 247 12.58 27.06 5.36
CA ALA A 247 14.02 27.02 5.60
C ALA A 247 14.82 27.22 4.31
N PHE A 248 14.38 26.63 3.18
CA PHE A 248 14.98 26.87 1.87
C PHE A 248 14.94 28.36 1.48
N VAL A 249 13.78 29.01 1.64
CA VAL A 249 13.65 30.45 1.35
C VAL A 249 14.53 31.27 2.28
N ARG A 250 14.56 30.98 3.59
CA ARG A 250 15.42 31.64 4.59
C ARG A 250 16.89 31.49 4.25
N TYR A 251 17.33 30.29 3.90
CA TYR A 251 18.71 30.05 3.51
C TYR A 251 19.13 30.93 2.33
N ASN A 252 18.31 30.98 1.28
CA ASN A 252 18.59 31.80 0.10
C ASN A 252 18.43 33.31 0.32
N ALA A 253 17.76 33.68 1.41
CA ALA A 253 17.67 35.05 1.90
C ALA A 253 18.76 35.40 2.93
N ASP A 254 19.82 34.57 3.06
CA ASP A 254 20.94 34.68 4.00
C ASP A 254 20.55 34.59 5.52
N ASP A 255 19.32 34.15 5.83
CA ASP A 255 18.87 33.84 7.19
C ASP A 255 19.22 32.39 7.59
N PHE A 256 20.51 32.12 7.76
CA PHE A 256 21.01 30.78 8.11
C PHE A 256 20.53 30.30 9.49
N PHE A 257 20.35 31.20 10.46
CA PHE A 257 19.85 30.87 11.79
C PHE A 257 18.37 30.48 11.74
N GLY A 258 17.54 31.22 11.00
CA GLY A 258 16.15 30.90 10.79
C GLY A 258 15.98 29.58 10.01
N ALA A 259 16.80 29.37 8.99
CA ALA A 259 16.80 28.12 8.23
C ALA A 259 17.15 26.92 9.13
N MET A 260 18.20 27.01 9.95
CA MET A 260 18.58 25.96 10.90
C MET A 260 17.46 25.67 11.91
N SER A 261 16.79 26.71 12.39
CA SER A 261 15.65 26.56 13.31
C SER A 261 14.50 25.82 12.69
N ASP A 262 14.15 26.16 11.44
CA ASP A 262 13.07 25.51 10.71
C ASP A 262 13.39 24.03 10.40
N TYR A 263 14.61 23.70 9.95
CA TYR A 263 15.01 22.30 9.76
C TYR A 263 14.96 21.50 11.06
N ASN A 264 15.40 22.10 12.18
CA ASN A 264 15.31 21.44 13.48
C ASN A 264 13.86 21.18 13.88
N TYR A 265 12.96 22.13 13.64
CA TYR A 265 11.55 21.97 13.95
C TYR A 265 10.86 20.94 13.03
N ALA A 266 11.17 20.95 11.73
CA ALA A 266 10.71 19.94 10.79
C ALA A 266 11.08 18.52 11.26
N LEU A 267 12.30 18.35 11.78
CA LEU A 267 12.77 17.06 12.30
C LEU A 267 12.22 16.69 13.69
N GLN A 268 11.71 17.66 14.44
CA GLN A 268 10.90 17.36 15.64
C GLN A 268 9.52 16.83 15.26
N LEU A 269 8.92 17.36 14.19
CA LEU A 269 7.63 16.88 13.67
C LEU A 269 7.76 15.53 12.95
N ASN A 270 8.80 15.38 12.12
CA ASN A 270 9.10 14.16 11.38
C ASN A 270 10.61 13.86 11.41
N PRO A 271 11.10 13.03 12.35
CA PRO A 271 12.51 12.67 12.47
C PRO A 271 13.12 12.01 11.23
N ASN A 272 12.29 11.39 10.39
CA ASN A 272 12.70 10.68 9.18
C ASN A 272 12.51 11.52 7.91
N ASN A 273 12.35 12.85 8.03
CA ASN A 273 12.26 13.72 6.86
C ASN A 273 13.64 13.82 6.18
N ALA A 274 13.80 13.06 5.08
CA ALA A 274 15.06 12.97 4.35
C ALA A 274 15.53 14.33 3.78
N ALA A 275 14.58 15.17 3.31
CA ALA A 275 14.89 16.50 2.78
C ALA A 275 15.40 17.44 3.88
N ALA A 276 14.75 17.43 5.05
CA ALA A 276 15.19 18.21 6.20
C ALA A 276 16.58 17.80 6.69
N LEU A 277 16.84 16.47 6.79
CA LEU A 277 18.15 15.93 7.17
C LEU A 277 19.23 16.35 6.17
N PHE A 278 18.96 16.16 4.88
CA PHE A 278 19.90 16.49 3.81
C PHE A 278 20.23 17.99 3.79
N ASN A 279 19.21 18.84 3.73
CA ASN A 279 19.40 20.30 3.70
C ASN A 279 20.09 20.83 4.97
N ARG A 280 19.73 20.29 6.15
CA ARG A 280 20.41 20.64 7.40
C ARG A 280 21.88 20.23 7.39
N ALA A 281 22.18 19.08 6.79
CA ALA A 281 23.57 18.63 6.63
C ALA A 281 24.39 19.61 5.77
N LEU A 282 23.81 20.07 4.64
CA LEU A 282 24.49 21.06 3.79
C LEU A 282 24.72 22.38 4.53
N LEU A 283 23.71 22.87 5.24
CA LEU A 283 23.85 24.09 6.05
C LEU A 283 24.90 23.93 7.15
N ARG A 284 24.95 22.76 7.82
CA ARG A 284 25.99 22.43 8.82
C ARG A 284 27.38 22.37 8.20
N TYR A 285 27.49 21.84 6.98
CA TYR A 285 28.77 21.83 6.25
C TYR A 285 29.28 23.25 5.99
N GLU A 286 28.41 24.16 5.56
CA GLU A 286 28.78 25.57 5.33
C GLU A 286 29.26 26.26 6.59
N VAL A 287 28.57 26.04 7.71
CA VAL A 287 28.97 26.63 9.01
C VAL A 287 30.10 25.84 9.69
N LYS A 288 30.71 24.87 8.98
CA LYS A 288 31.82 24.00 9.44
C LYS A 288 31.49 23.09 10.64
N ASP A 289 30.21 22.79 10.88
CA ASP A 289 29.78 21.76 11.83
C ASP A 289 29.80 20.37 11.14
N LEU A 290 31.03 19.94 10.79
CA LEU A 290 31.27 18.80 9.90
C LEU A 290 30.79 17.49 10.50
N GLU A 291 31.02 17.25 11.80
CA GLU A 291 30.61 16.00 12.47
C GLU A 291 29.10 15.80 12.45
N ARG A 292 28.34 16.86 12.75
CA ARG A 292 26.88 16.77 12.70
C ARG A 292 26.34 16.75 11.28
N SER A 293 27.05 17.34 10.30
CA SER A 293 26.74 17.20 8.89
C SER A 293 26.85 15.74 8.45
N ALA A 294 27.97 15.07 8.77
CA ALA A 294 28.16 13.64 8.46
C ALA A 294 27.11 12.76 9.14
N ALA A 295 26.69 13.10 10.37
CA ALA A 295 25.65 12.36 11.09
C ALA A 295 24.28 12.49 10.40
N ASP A 296 23.88 13.68 9.96
CA ASP A 296 22.63 13.89 9.24
C ASP A 296 22.62 13.14 7.90
N LEU A 297 23.72 13.20 7.11
CA LEU A 297 23.86 12.45 5.86
C LEU A 297 23.84 10.93 6.09
N THR A 298 24.39 10.47 7.20
CA THR A 298 24.30 9.04 7.58
C THR A 298 22.84 8.65 7.88
N SER A 299 22.07 9.55 8.51
CA SER A 299 20.63 9.31 8.71
C SER A 299 19.86 9.27 7.40
N VAL A 300 20.18 10.14 6.43
CA VAL A 300 19.61 10.05 5.07
C VAL A 300 19.92 8.70 4.43
N LEU A 301 21.16 8.22 4.54
CA LEU A 301 21.59 6.94 3.98
C LEU A 301 21.03 5.72 4.72
N ALA A 302 20.61 5.89 5.98
CA ALA A 302 19.86 4.85 6.68
C ALA A 302 18.42 4.71 6.13
N LEU A 303 17.83 5.81 5.64
CA LEU A 303 16.52 5.81 4.99
C LEU A 303 16.61 5.32 3.53
N ASP A 304 17.61 5.80 2.79
CA ASP A 304 17.92 5.41 1.42
C ASP A 304 19.42 5.18 1.23
N PRO A 305 19.89 3.92 1.38
CA PRO A 305 21.31 3.58 1.20
C PRO A 305 21.87 3.85 -0.20
N SER A 306 20.99 4.09 -1.15
CA SER A 306 21.35 4.35 -2.54
C SER A 306 21.36 5.83 -2.91
N ASN A 307 21.08 6.70 -1.97
CA ASN A 307 21.00 8.14 -2.19
C ASN A 307 22.36 8.70 -2.62
N PHE A 308 22.45 8.97 -3.92
CA PHE A 308 23.68 9.41 -4.57
C PHE A 308 24.20 10.74 -4.00
N HIS A 309 23.29 11.71 -3.79
CA HIS A 309 23.66 13.02 -3.28
C HIS A 309 24.18 12.95 -1.83
N ALA A 310 23.52 12.14 -1.01
CA ALA A 310 23.94 11.95 0.38
C ALA A 310 25.31 11.23 0.46
N LEU A 311 25.55 10.20 -0.38
CA LEU A 311 26.86 9.55 -0.44
C LEU A 311 27.95 10.53 -0.86
N TYR A 312 27.71 11.31 -1.92
CA TYR A 312 28.72 12.24 -2.43
C TYR A 312 29.07 13.33 -1.40
N ASN A 313 28.04 13.97 -0.85
CA ASN A 313 28.25 15.02 0.13
C ASN A 313 28.87 14.49 1.44
N ARG A 314 28.50 13.26 1.89
CA ARG A 314 29.15 12.67 3.07
C ARG A 314 30.62 12.36 2.82
N GLY A 315 30.94 11.88 1.63
CA GLY A 315 32.33 11.68 1.22
C GLY A 315 33.15 12.99 1.27
N LEU A 316 32.59 14.11 0.78
CA LEU A 316 33.23 15.42 0.87
C LEU A 316 33.42 15.86 2.32
N VAL A 317 32.36 15.72 3.15
CA VAL A 317 32.45 16.00 4.60
C VAL A 317 33.55 15.17 5.27
N TYR A 318 33.69 13.90 4.93
CA TYR A 318 34.74 13.03 5.47
C TYR A 318 36.14 13.45 5.03
N LEU A 319 36.34 13.97 3.81
CA LEU A 319 37.62 14.56 3.41
C LEU A 319 37.96 15.77 4.28
N ASP A 320 37.03 16.69 4.47
CA ASP A 320 37.24 17.86 5.33
C ASP A 320 37.47 17.47 6.81
N LEU A 321 36.92 16.36 7.27
CA LEU A 321 37.16 15.78 8.60
C LEU A 321 38.49 15.03 8.72
N GLN A 322 39.31 14.97 7.66
CA GLN A 322 40.54 14.18 7.60
C GLN A 322 40.27 12.66 7.83
N ARG A 323 39.15 12.17 7.30
CA ARG A 323 38.73 10.77 7.36
C ARG A 323 38.69 10.16 5.95
N PRO A 324 39.84 10.07 5.25
CA PRO A 324 39.87 9.71 3.83
C PRO A 324 39.47 8.26 3.54
N LYS A 325 39.55 7.36 4.52
CA LYS A 325 39.09 5.96 4.34
C LYS A 325 37.60 5.87 4.18
N GLU A 326 36.86 6.58 5.01
CA GLU A 326 35.39 6.65 4.96
C GLU A 326 34.94 7.38 3.70
N ALA A 327 35.60 8.47 3.35
CA ALA A 327 35.36 9.18 2.09
C ALA A 327 35.53 8.27 0.86
N ALA A 328 36.64 7.54 0.79
CA ALA A 328 36.90 6.60 -0.29
C ALA A 328 35.82 5.50 -0.39
N ALA A 329 35.29 5.03 0.74
CA ALA A 329 34.20 4.04 0.73
C ALA A 329 32.93 4.59 0.07
N ASP A 330 32.53 5.83 0.39
CA ASP A 330 31.37 6.49 -0.20
C ASP A 330 31.56 6.74 -1.71
N PHE A 331 32.69 7.27 -2.12
CA PHE A 331 32.99 7.51 -3.55
C PHE A 331 33.16 6.22 -4.35
N MET A 332 33.65 5.14 -3.75
CA MET A 332 33.66 3.83 -4.38
C MET A 332 32.26 3.27 -4.61
N ALA A 333 31.37 3.43 -3.66
CA ALA A 333 29.99 3.04 -3.84
C ALA A 333 29.34 3.77 -5.02
N ILE A 334 29.63 5.06 -5.15
CA ILE A 334 29.17 5.88 -6.29
C ILE A 334 29.80 5.39 -7.60
N SER A 335 31.12 5.25 -7.68
CA SER A 335 31.82 4.86 -8.92
C SER A 335 31.42 3.47 -9.42
N LYS A 336 31.07 2.55 -8.50
CA LYS A 336 30.56 1.22 -8.83
C LYS A 336 29.16 1.27 -9.45
N ARG A 337 28.28 2.14 -8.95
CA ARG A 337 26.90 2.27 -9.42
C ARG A 337 26.79 3.18 -10.66
N TYR A 338 27.66 4.22 -10.72
CA TYR A 338 27.70 5.21 -11.79
C TYR A 338 29.11 5.29 -12.38
N PRO A 339 29.54 4.29 -13.19
CA PRO A 339 30.93 4.15 -13.65
C PRO A 339 31.46 5.29 -14.53
N ARG A 340 30.56 6.16 -15.03
CA ARG A 340 30.94 7.31 -15.87
C ARG A 340 30.89 8.65 -15.11
N PHE A 341 30.54 8.64 -13.83
CA PHE A 341 30.52 9.85 -13.02
C PHE A 341 31.94 10.23 -12.61
N TYR A 342 32.61 11.02 -13.45
CA TYR A 342 34.02 11.39 -13.29
C TYR A 342 34.32 12.13 -11.98
N PRO A 343 33.44 12.98 -11.38
CA PRO A 343 33.77 13.66 -10.13
C PRO A 343 34.07 12.69 -8.98
N ALA A 344 33.41 11.52 -8.93
CA ALA A 344 33.70 10.52 -7.91
C ALA A 344 35.13 9.97 -8.03
N TYR A 345 35.70 9.88 -9.26
CA TYR A 345 37.05 9.42 -9.45
C TYR A 345 38.11 10.44 -9.01
N TYR A 346 37.85 11.74 -9.22
CA TYR A 346 38.71 12.78 -8.68
C TYR A 346 38.65 12.83 -7.16
N ALA A 347 37.49 12.72 -6.58
CA ALA A 347 37.31 12.64 -5.13
C ALA A 347 37.97 11.38 -4.52
N LEU A 348 37.92 10.24 -5.22
CA LEU A 348 38.71 9.05 -4.87
C LEU A 348 40.20 9.31 -4.92
N ALA A 349 40.69 9.97 -5.99
CA ALA A 349 42.10 10.32 -6.11
C ALA A 349 42.56 11.21 -4.94
N GLU A 350 41.73 12.16 -4.53
CA GLU A 350 42.00 13.00 -3.38
C GLU A 350 42.06 12.19 -2.09
N ALA A 351 41.05 11.34 -1.84
CA ALA A 351 41.02 10.48 -0.67
C ALA A 351 42.24 9.55 -0.56
N TYR A 352 42.64 8.92 -1.68
CA TYR A 352 43.83 8.08 -1.71
C TYR A 352 45.13 8.85 -1.56
N ARG A 353 45.19 10.09 -2.08
CA ARG A 353 46.35 10.99 -1.84
C ARG A 353 46.49 11.31 -0.35
N ASP A 354 45.39 11.61 0.32
CA ASP A 354 45.39 11.92 1.74
C ASP A 354 45.70 10.70 2.62
N MET A 355 45.44 9.49 2.13
CA MET A 355 45.90 8.24 2.74
C MET A 355 47.39 7.94 2.47
N GLY A 356 48.05 8.73 1.63
CA GLY A 356 49.44 8.51 1.20
C GLY A 356 49.62 7.46 0.10
N ASP A 357 48.55 6.89 -0.44
CA ASP A 357 48.59 5.93 -1.55
C ASP A 357 48.59 6.68 -2.91
N MET A 358 49.74 7.22 -3.26
CA MET A 358 49.96 7.96 -4.51
C MET A 358 49.69 7.13 -5.75
N ARG A 359 49.86 5.80 -5.67
CA ARG A 359 49.62 4.91 -6.81
C ARG A 359 48.16 4.84 -7.17
N SER A 360 47.31 4.55 -6.19
CA SER A 360 45.85 4.54 -6.35
C SER A 360 45.33 5.92 -6.70
N ALA A 361 45.85 6.98 -6.06
CA ALA A 361 45.45 8.36 -6.38
C ALA A 361 45.69 8.68 -7.89
N MET A 362 46.86 8.36 -8.42
CA MET A 362 47.15 8.57 -9.86
C MET A 362 46.24 7.72 -10.76
N GLN A 363 45.98 6.47 -10.37
CA GLN A 363 45.07 5.59 -11.13
C GLN A 363 43.66 6.14 -11.25
N TYR A 364 43.11 6.59 -10.15
CA TYR A 364 41.76 7.17 -10.12
C TYR A 364 41.71 8.52 -10.85
N ALA A 365 42.71 9.40 -10.67
CA ALA A 365 42.81 10.66 -11.41
C ALA A 365 42.83 10.39 -12.93
N HIS A 366 43.70 9.50 -13.39
CA HIS A 366 43.77 9.12 -14.82
C HIS A 366 42.44 8.55 -15.33
N ARG A 367 41.72 7.78 -14.51
CA ARG A 367 40.40 7.31 -14.89
C ARG A 367 39.39 8.46 -15.00
N GLY A 368 39.43 9.46 -14.12
CA GLY A 368 38.69 10.69 -14.24
C GLY A 368 38.98 11.42 -15.56
N ASP A 369 40.25 11.62 -15.90
CA ASP A 369 40.70 12.29 -17.14
C ASP A 369 40.15 11.57 -18.38
N GLN A 370 40.26 10.23 -18.43
CA GLN A 370 39.72 9.43 -19.54
C GLN A 370 38.21 9.60 -19.72
N LEU A 371 37.46 9.75 -18.61
CA LEU A 371 36.01 9.95 -18.66
C LEU A 371 35.67 11.36 -19.14
N VAL A 372 36.44 12.38 -18.73
CA VAL A 372 36.26 13.75 -19.20
C VAL A 372 36.59 13.85 -20.70
N GLU A 373 37.71 13.26 -21.19
CA GLU A 373 38.05 13.22 -22.60
C GLU A 373 36.96 12.52 -23.42
N GLY A 374 36.45 11.37 -22.96
CA GLY A 374 35.31 10.68 -23.56
C GLY A 374 34.04 11.51 -23.59
N TYR A 375 33.84 12.34 -22.59
CA TYR A 375 32.66 13.25 -22.50
C TYR A 375 32.72 14.36 -23.55
N VAL A 376 33.92 14.89 -23.81
CA VAL A 376 34.12 15.95 -24.80
C VAL A 376 34.03 15.42 -26.23
N THR A 377 34.44 14.15 -26.47
CA THR A 377 34.50 13.55 -27.83
C THR A 377 33.19 12.91 -28.30
N ASP A 378 32.27 12.55 -27.40
CA ASP A 378 30.98 11.93 -27.75
C ASP A 378 29.81 12.43 -26.91
N PRO A 379 29.32 13.66 -27.16
CA PRO A 379 28.25 14.27 -26.40
C PRO A 379 26.90 13.60 -26.58
N ILE A 380 26.70 12.78 -27.63
CA ILE A 380 25.41 12.12 -27.91
C ILE A 380 25.25 10.85 -27.08
N HIS A 381 26.28 10.01 -26.98
CA HIS A 381 26.26 8.80 -26.13
C HIS A 381 26.21 9.13 -24.63
N ASN A 382 26.82 10.23 -24.25
CA ASN A 382 26.79 10.72 -22.86
C ASN A 382 25.42 11.23 -22.40
N ARG A 383 24.49 11.54 -23.32
CA ARG A 383 23.09 11.86 -22.97
C ARG A 383 22.31 10.66 -22.47
N LEU A 384 22.64 9.45 -22.88
CA LEU A 384 21.95 8.20 -22.49
C LEU A 384 22.43 7.66 -21.13
N ASP A 385 23.67 8.01 -20.75
CA ASP A 385 24.28 7.56 -19.48
C ASP A 385 24.45 8.68 -18.44
N ARG A 386 23.88 9.85 -18.64
CA ARG A 386 23.64 10.73 -17.50
C ARG A 386 22.95 9.86 -16.47
N PRO A 387 23.46 9.75 -15.22
CA PRO A 387 22.62 9.22 -14.18
C PRO A 387 21.32 10.01 -14.33
N THR A 388 20.30 9.33 -14.84
CA THR A 388 18.94 9.84 -14.72
C THR A 388 18.92 10.09 -13.25
N ILE A 389 18.93 11.36 -12.85
CA ILE A 389 18.82 11.73 -11.45
C ILE A 389 17.62 10.93 -11.05
N VAL A 390 17.88 9.80 -10.38
CA VAL A 390 16.80 9.03 -9.78
C VAL A 390 16.30 10.03 -8.80
N ARG A 391 15.25 10.72 -9.23
CA ARG A 391 14.46 11.54 -8.34
C ARG A 391 14.28 10.65 -7.15
N ALA A 392 14.89 10.99 -6.04
CA ALA A 392 14.22 10.71 -4.81
C ALA A 392 12.79 11.12 -5.10
N GLU A 393 11.82 10.21 -5.01
CA GLU A 393 10.41 10.48 -5.26
C GLU A 393 9.82 11.39 -4.18
N ALA A 394 10.51 12.44 -3.87
CA ALA A 394 9.98 13.71 -3.46
C ALA A 394 9.72 14.44 -4.79
N ASN A 395 8.48 14.56 -5.18
CA ASN A 395 7.98 15.17 -6.39
C ASN A 395 8.65 16.52 -6.72
N THR A 396 9.87 16.51 -7.26
CA THR A 396 10.48 17.68 -7.92
C THR A 396 9.96 17.74 -9.37
N LYS A 397 8.65 17.83 -9.55
CA LYS A 397 8.05 18.30 -10.79
C LYS A 397 8.24 19.80 -10.87
N GLY A 398 9.35 20.25 -11.46
CA GLY A 398 9.52 21.70 -11.68
C GLY A 398 10.77 22.14 -12.39
N MET A 399 11.84 21.33 -12.47
CA MET A 399 13.02 21.74 -13.24
C MET A 399 13.19 20.88 -14.48
N ARG A 400 12.93 21.47 -15.66
CA ARG A 400 13.45 20.91 -16.92
C ARG A 400 14.96 20.94 -16.89
N PRO A 401 15.68 19.90 -17.37
CA PRO A 401 17.11 20.00 -17.60
C PRO A 401 17.36 21.16 -18.56
N GLY A 402 18.24 22.09 -18.18
CA GLY A 402 18.64 23.20 -19.03
C GLY A 402 19.14 22.73 -20.38
N GLN A 403 18.93 23.59 -21.35
CA GLN A 403 19.44 23.45 -22.72
C GLN A 403 20.97 23.44 -22.73
N ASP A 404 21.52 22.69 -23.65
CA ASP A 404 22.90 22.50 -24.05
C ASP A 404 23.91 23.57 -23.58
N GLY A 405 24.95 23.19 -22.84
CA GLY A 405 26.15 23.99 -22.61
C GLY A 405 26.51 24.29 -21.14
N GLU A 406 25.98 23.52 -20.18
CA GLU A 406 26.30 23.74 -18.75
C GLU A 406 27.78 23.45 -18.43
N SER A 407 28.42 24.40 -17.73
CA SER A 407 29.79 24.28 -17.26
C SER A 407 29.94 23.25 -16.11
N GLU A 408 31.16 22.76 -15.88
CA GLU A 408 31.48 21.88 -14.73
C GLU A 408 30.99 22.45 -13.39
N ASP A 409 31.10 23.77 -13.22
CA ASP A 409 30.67 24.48 -12.02
C ASP A 409 29.15 24.44 -11.83
N GLU A 410 28.37 24.43 -12.92
CA GLU A 410 26.92 24.31 -12.86
C GLU A 410 26.47 22.90 -12.49
N VAL A 411 27.18 21.86 -13.00
CA VAL A 411 26.92 20.48 -12.61
C VAL A 411 27.25 20.28 -11.13
N MET A 412 28.39 20.79 -10.67
CA MET A 412 28.82 20.68 -9.26
C MET A 412 27.93 21.49 -8.32
N SER A 413 27.45 22.65 -8.74
CA SER A 413 26.56 23.47 -7.92
C SER A 413 25.21 22.78 -7.64
N ARG A 414 24.75 21.91 -8.55
CA ARG A 414 23.53 21.12 -8.34
C ARG A 414 23.65 20.05 -7.26
N PHE A 415 24.85 19.53 -6.99
CA PHE A 415 25.04 18.56 -5.91
C PHE A 415 24.89 19.18 -4.53
N ASN A 416 25.10 20.49 -4.43
CA ASN A 416 24.99 21.25 -3.20
C ASN A 416 23.67 22.04 -3.08
N GLN A 417 22.75 21.89 -4.02
CA GLN A 417 21.44 22.56 -3.95
C GLN A 417 20.56 21.95 -2.87
N LEU A 418 19.96 22.82 -2.08
CA LEU A 418 18.94 22.45 -1.12
C LEU A 418 17.71 21.88 -1.86
N VAL A 419 17.12 20.87 -1.27
CA VAL A 419 15.93 20.21 -1.82
C VAL A 419 14.68 20.84 -1.23
N THR A 420 13.77 21.30 -2.08
CA THR A 420 12.43 21.70 -1.66
C THR A 420 11.47 20.51 -1.75
N VAL A 421 10.53 20.42 -0.83
CA VAL A 421 9.47 19.44 -0.88
C VAL A 421 8.30 20.08 -1.60
N SER A 422 8.04 19.65 -2.84
CA SER A 422 6.87 20.09 -3.58
C SER A 422 5.68 19.20 -3.24
N GLU A 423 4.59 19.81 -2.82
CA GLU A 423 3.31 19.23 -2.44
C GLU A 423 3.43 17.98 -1.55
N ALA A 424 2.82 18.06 -0.38
CA ALA A 424 2.81 17.05 0.64
C ALA A 424 2.92 15.63 0.06
N SER A 425 4.09 15.01 0.20
CA SER A 425 4.09 13.57 0.40
C SER A 425 3.07 13.37 1.49
N GLU A 426 1.99 12.65 1.20
CA GLU A 426 0.98 12.35 2.21
C GLU A 426 1.73 11.90 3.45
N THR A 427 1.75 12.77 4.47
CA THR A 427 2.29 12.36 5.78
C THR A 427 1.60 11.06 6.12
N PRO A 428 2.33 9.98 6.45
CA PRO A 428 1.70 8.74 6.84
C PRO A 428 0.68 9.10 7.90
N LEU A 429 -0.62 8.94 7.58
CA LEU A 429 -1.68 9.21 8.53
C LEU A 429 -1.39 8.30 9.72
N SER A 430 -1.04 8.89 10.85
CA SER A 430 -0.80 8.12 12.06
C SER A 430 -2.00 7.23 12.30
N TYR A 431 -1.74 5.94 12.54
CA TYR A 431 -2.79 4.97 12.82
C TYR A 431 -3.69 5.46 13.94
N ASN A 432 -4.96 5.58 13.67
CA ASN A 432 -5.97 5.97 14.65
C ASN A 432 -7.06 4.91 14.72
N GLU A 433 -7.06 4.14 15.80
CA GLU A 433 -8.03 3.05 16.04
C GLU A 433 -9.50 3.52 16.07
N LYS A 434 -9.74 4.81 16.26
CA LYS A 434 -11.09 5.38 16.28
C LYS A 434 -11.69 5.63 14.89
N ILE A 435 -10.84 5.61 13.84
CA ILE A 435 -11.28 5.80 12.46
C ILE A 435 -11.59 4.43 11.86
N LYS A 436 -12.87 4.04 11.88
CA LYS A 436 -13.33 2.80 11.23
C LYS A 436 -13.46 3.01 9.72
N GLY A 437 -13.06 2.00 8.95
CA GLY A 437 -13.28 1.96 7.49
C GLY A 437 -12.33 2.78 6.63
N ARG A 438 -11.42 3.58 7.17
CA ARG A 438 -10.32 4.22 6.41
C ARG A 438 -9.10 3.32 6.39
N VAL A 439 -8.48 3.21 5.21
CA VAL A 439 -7.15 2.60 5.08
C VAL A 439 -6.15 3.53 5.75
N GLN A 440 -5.55 3.03 6.82
CA GLN A 440 -4.49 3.73 7.53
C GLN A 440 -3.15 3.12 7.14
N ASP A 441 -2.11 3.96 7.05
CA ASP A 441 -0.76 3.48 6.77
C ASP A 441 -0.26 2.69 7.98
N ARG A 442 -0.38 1.38 7.90
CA ARG A 442 0.25 0.45 8.82
C ARG A 442 1.48 -0.14 8.16
N ASP A 443 2.54 -0.24 8.91
CA ASP A 443 3.65 -1.12 8.55
C ASP A 443 3.19 -2.57 8.76
N VAL A 444 2.42 -3.06 7.79
CA VAL A 444 1.85 -4.42 7.82
C VAL A 444 2.82 -5.33 7.07
N GLN A 445 3.37 -6.32 7.76
CA GLN A 445 4.00 -7.45 7.09
C GLN A 445 2.95 -8.11 6.20
N VAL A 446 3.30 -8.30 4.93
CA VAL A 446 2.41 -8.91 3.94
C VAL A 446 2.44 -10.41 4.16
N GLU A 447 1.53 -10.88 5.01
CA GLU A 447 1.34 -12.31 5.25
C GLU A 447 0.09 -12.83 4.51
N PRO A 448 0.14 -14.05 4.00
CA PRO A 448 -1.04 -14.66 3.40
C PRO A 448 -2.15 -14.87 4.43
N GLU A 449 -3.40 -14.77 4.00
CA GLU A 449 -4.55 -15.21 4.79
C GLU A 449 -4.35 -16.68 5.20
N PRO A 450 -4.62 -17.03 6.46
CA PRO A 450 -4.24 -18.32 7.02
C PRO A 450 -5.02 -19.50 6.43
N MET A 451 -4.41 -20.67 6.51
CA MET A 451 -5.05 -21.95 6.11
C MET A 451 -6.30 -22.23 6.93
N TYR A 452 -7.28 -22.89 6.32
CA TYR A 452 -8.47 -23.36 7.02
C TYR A 452 -8.21 -24.68 7.73
N THR A 453 -8.71 -24.77 8.96
CA THR A 453 -8.61 -25.97 9.81
C THR A 453 -9.92 -26.24 10.54
N LEU A 454 -10.11 -27.49 10.93
CA LEU A 454 -11.25 -27.89 11.77
C LEU A 454 -11.03 -27.45 13.23
N SER A 455 -12.13 -27.07 13.90
CA SER A 455 -12.12 -26.56 15.26
C SER A 455 -13.45 -26.83 15.95
N PHE A 456 -13.43 -26.93 17.27
CA PHE A 456 -14.62 -26.93 18.12
C PHE A 456 -15.00 -25.54 18.63
N LEU A 457 -14.19 -24.53 18.29
CA LEU A 457 -14.49 -23.14 18.58
C LEU A 457 -15.30 -22.52 17.45
N MET A 458 -16.37 -21.82 17.80
CA MET A 458 -17.17 -21.10 16.83
C MET A 458 -16.34 -19.99 16.18
N PRO A 459 -16.34 -19.86 14.85
CA PRO A 459 -15.67 -18.75 14.19
C PRO A 459 -16.29 -17.41 14.61
N PRO A 460 -15.52 -16.33 14.70
CA PRO A 460 -16.07 -15.02 14.97
C PRO A 460 -17.11 -14.66 13.91
N THR A 461 -18.30 -14.23 14.37
CA THR A 461 -19.38 -13.76 13.49
C THR A 461 -18.93 -12.49 12.77
N THR A 462 -18.47 -12.65 11.54
CA THR A 462 -18.27 -11.54 10.62
C THR A 462 -19.41 -11.53 9.61
N LEU A 463 -19.75 -10.36 9.06
CA LEU A 463 -20.73 -10.17 7.97
C LEU A 463 -20.27 -10.88 6.66
N ARG A 464 -19.46 -11.90 6.76
CA ARG A 464 -18.92 -12.65 5.63
C ARG A 464 -20.01 -13.47 4.95
N SER A 465 -19.92 -13.51 3.63
CA SER A 465 -20.77 -14.33 2.77
C SER A 465 -20.73 -15.80 3.21
N ILE A 466 -21.78 -16.51 2.87
CA ILE A 466 -22.10 -17.93 3.15
C ILE A 466 -21.06 -18.92 2.59
N SER A 467 -19.87 -18.48 2.19
CA SER A 467 -18.87 -19.27 1.45
C SER A 467 -18.12 -20.33 2.27
N ASN A 468 -18.36 -20.45 3.57
CA ASN A 468 -17.71 -21.47 4.43
C ASN A 468 -18.49 -22.79 4.44
N TYR A 469 -19.25 -23.10 3.39
CA TYR A 469 -20.02 -24.34 3.32
C TYR A 469 -19.11 -25.53 2.99
N PHE A 470 -19.02 -26.48 3.92
CA PHE A 470 -18.37 -27.77 3.73
C PHE A 470 -19.40 -28.86 3.96
N ARG A 471 -19.98 -29.36 2.86
CA ARG A 471 -21.14 -30.24 2.87
C ARG A 471 -20.98 -31.44 3.80
N GLU A 472 -19.88 -32.17 3.69
CA GLU A 472 -19.66 -33.38 4.48
C GLU A 472 -19.56 -33.07 6.00
N LEU A 473 -18.94 -31.95 6.35
CA LEU A 473 -18.87 -31.48 7.74
C LEU A 473 -20.25 -31.09 8.29
N ASP A 474 -21.06 -30.42 7.47
CA ASP A 474 -22.42 -30.04 7.84
C ASP A 474 -23.34 -31.24 7.97
N GLU A 475 -23.17 -32.25 7.09
CA GLU A 475 -23.88 -33.53 7.20
C GLU A 475 -23.50 -34.27 8.52
N LEU A 476 -22.21 -34.28 8.88
CA LEU A 476 -21.76 -34.88 10.16
C LEU A 476 -22.32 -34.16 11.37
N ASN A 477 -22.35 -32.84 11.35
CA ASN A 477 -22.95 -32.03 12.42
C ASN A 477 -24.45 -32.24 12.49
N ALA A 478 -25.18 -32.26 11.35
CA ALA A 478 -26.62 -32.44 11.30
C ALA A 478 -27.04 -33.83 11.77
N ALA A 479 -26.28 -34.87 11.44
CA ALA A 479 -26.50 -36.24 11.90
C ALA A 479 -26.22 -36.46 13.38
N ARG A 480 -25.65 -35.45 14.08
CA ARG A 480 -25.25 -35.51 15.49
C ARG A 480 -24.33 -36.70 15.83
N TYR A 481 -23.51 -37.10 14.85
CA TYR A 481 -22.51 -38.14 15.07
C TYR A 481 -21.36 -37.64 15.97
N ILE A 482 -21.17 -36.35 16.02
CA ILE A 482 -20.22 -35.65 16.90
C ILE A 482 -21.04 -35.06 18.06
N ARG A 483 -20.54 -35.23 19.28
CA ARG A 483 -21.26 -34.71 20.47
C ARG A 483 -21.27 -33.20 20.54
N GLN A 484 -20.26 -32.55 19.96
CA GLN A 484 -20.14 -31.08 19.87
C GLN A 484 -20.00 -30.69 18.41
N GLN A 485 -20.54 -29.54 18.08
CA GLN A 485 -20.47 -29.02 16.73
C GLN A 485 -19.03 -28.69 16.33
N MET A 486 -18.61 -29.14 15.18
CA MET A 486 -17.30 -28.88 14.60
C MET A 486 -17.45 -27.79 13.54
N TYR A 487 -16.50 -26.85 13.50
CA TYR A 487 -16.49 -25.69 12.62
C TYR A 487 -15.22 -25.71 11.76
N LEU A 488 -15.26 -24.99 10.67
CA LEU A 488 -14.10 -24.69 9.82
C LEU A 488 -13.65 -23.24 10.10
N ASN A 489 -12.42 -23.06 10.58
CA ASN A 489 -11.86 -21.78 10.94
C ASN A 489 -10.64 -21.43 10.08
N ALA A 490 -10.46 -20.14 9.75
CA ALA A 490 -9.23 -19.64 9.18
C ALA A 490 -8.18 -19.46 10.30
N GLY A 491 -7.06 -20.14 10.18
CA GLY A 491 -6.00 -20.16 11.19
C GLY A 491 -6.27 -21.11 12.35
N ALA A 492 -5.22 -21.39 13.13
CA ALA A 492 -5.35 -22.11 14.38
C ALA A 492 -6.23 -21.30 15.33
N ALA A 493 -7.34 -21.90 15.79
CA ALA A 493 -8.14 -21.30 16.84
C ALA A 493 -7.22 -21.09 18.07
N GLN A 494 -7.04 -19.84 18.47
CA GLN A 494 -6.23 -19.55 19.65
C GLN A 494 -6.97 -20.03 20.89
N VAL A 495 -6.51 -21.13 21.45
CA VAL A 495 -6.90 -21.61 22.79
C VAL A 495 -6.12 -20.76 23.81
N GLY A 496 -6.56 -19.50 23.97
CA GLY A 496 -5.81 -18.50 24.75
C GLY A 496 -6.18 -18.46 26.23
N GLU A 497 -7.31 -19.06 26.60
CA GLU A 497 -7.81 -18.99 27.99
C GLU A 497 -7.71 -20.36 28.65
N SER A 498 -7.19 -20.37 29.87
CA SER A 498 -7.05 -21.58 30.70
C SER A 498 -8.35 -22.39 30.86
N GLU A 499 -9.49 -21.69 30.93
CA GLU A 499 -10.82 -22.30 31.01
C GLU A 499 -11.23 -23.03 29.71
N THR A 500 -10.93 -22.43 28.55
CA THR A 500 -11.21 -23.06 27.24
C THR A 500 -10.34 -24.31 27.02
N ALA A 501 -9.06 -24.24 27.40
CA ALA A 501 -8.17 -25.41 27.37
C ALA A 501 -8.66 -26.53 28.31
N GLY A 502 -9.09 -26.17 29.51
CA GLY A 502 -9.65 -27.14 30.49
C GLY A 502 -10.85 -27.91 29.92
N ARG A 503 -11.80 -27.19 29.35
CA ARG A 503 -12.97 -27.83 28.68
C ARG A 503 -12.57 -28.76 27.53
N MET A 504 -11.52 -28.43 26.76
CA MET A 504 -11.06 -29.29 25.69
C MET A 504 -10.44 -30.59 26.25
N PHE A 505 -9.70 -30.51 27.32
CA PHE A 505 -9.18 -31.69 28.01
C PHE A 505 -10.29 -32.62 28.52
N ASP A 506 -11.39 -32.04 29.12
CA ASP A 506 -12.53 -32.83 29.54
C ASP A 506 -13.17 -33.60 28.37
N ILE A 507 -13.29 -32.94 27.19
CA ILE A 507 -13.82 -33.59 26.00
C ILE A 507 -12.88 -34.67 25.46
N VAL A 508 -11.56 -34.46 25.53
CA VAL A 508 -10.56 -35.50 25.17
C VAL A 508 -10.76 -36.73 26.05
N GLU A 509 -10.96 -36.55 27.37
CA GLU A 509 -11.17 -37.68 28.31
C GLU A 509 -12.49 -38.44 27.98
N GLU A 510 -13.54 -37.76 27.55
CA GLU A 510 -14.76 -38.42 27.09
C GLU A 510 -14.48 -39.32 25.87
N TYR A 511 -13.73 -38.84 24.87
CA TYR A 511 -13.34 -39.65 23.71
C TYR A 511 -12.37 -40.75 24.06
N ASN A 512 -11.47 -40.56 25.05
CA ASN A 512 -10.64 -41.60 25.60
C ASN A 512 -11.48 -42.78 26.12
N GLY A 513 -12.53 -42.51 26.87
CA GLY A 513 -13.45 -43.51 27.39
C GLY A 513 -14.16 -44.27 26.25
N ILE A 514 -14.64 -43.58 25.22
CA ILE A 514 -15.32 -44.22 24.07
C ILE A 514 -14.36 -45.13 23.32
N ILE A 515 -13.17 -44.67 23.03
CA ILE A 515 -12.17 -45.43 22.26
C ILE A 515 -11.64 -46.61 23.06
N ALA A 516 -11.39 -46.45 24.37
CA ALA A 516 -10.93 -47.51 25.25
C ALA A 516 -11.95 -48.64 25.43
N SER A 517 -13.25 -48.35 25.29
CA SER A 517 -14.31 -49.38 25.31
C SER A 517 -14.34 -50.29 24.07
N GLY A 518 -13.46 -50.04 23.08
CA GLY A 518 -13.40 -50.81 21.82
C GLY A 518 -14.50 -50.44 20.79
N SER A 519 -15.33 -49.41 21.09
CA SER A 519 -16.42 -48.98 20.23
C SER A 519 -16.08 -47.76 19.39
N GLY A 520 -14.78 -47.35 19.32
CA GLY A 520 -14.32 -46.15 18.62
C GLY A 520 -14.59 -46.20 17.11
N ARG A 521 -15.37 -45.27 16.63
CA ARG A 521 -15.73 -45.07 15.20
C ARG A 521 -14.72 -44.13 14.54
N PRO A 522 -14.60 -44.14 13.20
CA PRO A 522 -13.73 -43.15 12.49
C PRO A 522 -13.93 -41.70 12.94
N ILE A 523 -15.18 -41.33 13.20
CA ILE A 523 -15.55 -39.96 13.65
C ILE A 523 -15.04 -39.65 15.07
N ASP A 524 -14.97 -40.63 15.97
CA ASP A 524 -14.51 -40.41 17.33
C ASP A 524 -12.99 -40.18 17.35
N TYR A 525 -12.24 -40.87 16.49
CA TYR A 525 -10.81 -40.62 16.25
C TYR A 525 -10.59 -39.26 15.56
N LEU A 526 -11.42 -38.91 14.56
CA LEU A 526 -11.35 -37.56 13.96
C LEU A 526 -11.54 -36.46 15.01
N ALA A 527 -12.58 -36.57 15.82
CA ALA A 527 -12.91 -35.57 16.83
C ALA A 527 -11.78 -35.37 17.84
N ARG A 528 -11.22 -36.49 18.37
CA ARG A 528 -10.10 -36.44 19.31
C ARG A 528 -8.82 -35.92 18.64
N GLY A 529 -8.55 -36.30 17.40
CA GLY A 529 -7.42 -35.81 16.63
C GLY A 529 -7.49 -34.30 16.35
N VAL A 530 -8.68 -33.75 16.07
CA VAL A 530 -8.89 -32.29 15.96
C VAL A 530 -8.65 -31.59 17.29
N LEU A 531 -9.14 -32.12 18.42
CA LEU A 531 -8.87 -31.57 19.76
C LEU A 531 -7.38 -31.55 20.06
N TYR A 532 -6.66 -32.65 19.80
CA TYR A 532 -5.21 -32.68 19.99
C TYR A 532 -4.47 -31.68 19.08
N THR A 533 -4.96 -31.46 17.85
CA THR A 533 -4.39 -30.42 16.97
C THR A 533 -4.58 -29.04 17.57
N MET A 534 -5.76 -28.73 18.12
CA MET A 534 -6.04 -27.45 18.79
C MET A 534 -5.21 -27.28 20.07
N LEU A 535 -4.95 -28.34 20.80
CA LEU A 535 -4.07 -28.37 22.00
C LEU A 535 -2.58 -28.46 21.65
N LYS A 536 -2.21 -28.40 20.37
CA LYS A 536 -0.84 -28.47 19.85
C LYS A 536 -0.11 -29.79 20.14
N ASN A 537 -0.84 -30.85 20.48
CA ASN A 537 -0.30 -32.21 20.62
C ASN A 537 -0.39 -32.93 19.27
N TYR A 538 0.50 -32.58 18.34
CA TYR A 538 0.42 -33.05 16.97
C TYR A 538 0.72 -34.55 16.79
N GLU A 539 1.56 -35.15 17.64
CA GLU A 539 1.84 -36.60 17.57
C GLU A 539 0.61 -37.45 17.91
N ALA A 540 -0.09 -37.09 18.99
CA ALA A 540 -1.33 -37.74 19.36
C ALA A 540 -2.43 -37.46 18.29
N ALA A 541 -2.48 -36.24 17.79
CA ALA A 541 -3.41 -35.87 16.70
C ALA A 541 -3.21 -36.74 15.46
N LEU A 542 -1.97 -36.89 15.00
CA LEU A 542 -1.64 -37.67 13.80
C LEU A 542 -1.94 -39.15 14.02
N THR A 543 -1.68 -39.71 15.19
CA THR A 543 -2.03 -41.09 15.54
C THR A 543 -3.53 -41.35 15.36
N ASP A 544 -4.36 -40.44 15.88
CA ASP A 544 -5.83 -40.55 15.77
C ASP A 544 -6.32 -40.33 14.34
N LEU A 545 -5.80 -39.32 13.67
CA LEU A 545 -6.21 -38.99 12.31
C LEU A 545 -5.80 -40.09 11.30
N ASP A 546 -4.64 -40.71 11.50
CA ASP A 546 -4.22 -41.90 10.74
C ASP A 546 -5.18 -43.09 10.99
N LYS A 547 -5.62 -43.25 12.24
CA LYS A 547 -6.62 -44.31 12.56
C LYS A 547 -7.96 -43.98 11.94
N ALA A 548 -8.43 -42.74 11.98
CA ALA A 548 -9.70 -42.33 11.36
C ALA A 548 -9.72 -42.66 9.86
N VAL A 549 -8.65 -42.26 9.13
CA VAL A 549 -8.49 -42.51 7.70
C VAL A 549 -8.35 -44.02 7.41
N SER A 550 -7.62 -44.77 8.24
CA SER A 550 -7.47 -46.23 8.05
C SER A 550 -8.79 -46.98 8.21
N LEU A 551 -9.67 -46.55 9.11
CA LEU A 551 -10.98 -47.10 9.34
C LEU A 551 -12.00 -46.68 8.28
N ASN A 552 -11.87 -45.49 7.72
CA ASN A 552 -12.70 -45.01 6.63
C ASN A 552 -11.85 -44.28 5.57
N PRO A 553 -11.37 -44.99 4.52
CA PRO A 553 -10.57 -44.38 3.45
C PRO A 553 -11.29 -43.36 2.58
N GLN A 554 -12.61 -43.23 2.69
CA GLN A 554 -13.44 -42.23 1.98
C GLN A 554 -13.83 -41.05 2.89
N PHE A 555 -13.09 -40.81 3.95
CA PHE A 555 -13.42 -39.79 4.94
C PHE A 555 -12.70 -38.46 4.64
N THR A 556 -13.28 -37.65 3.72
CA THR A 556 -12.72 -36.38 3.22
C THR A 556 -12.36 -35.44 4.34
N VAL A 557 -13.24 -35.30 5.35
CA VAL A 557 -13.01 -34.42 6.52
C VAL A 557 -11.77 -34.83 7.32
N ALA A 558 -11.50 -36.14 7.44
CA ALA A 558 -10.33 -36.64 8.15
C ALA A 558 -9.01 -36.38 7.38
N TYR A 559 -9.03 -36.47 6.05
CA TYR A 559 -7.90 -36.08 5.22
C TYR A 559 -7.59 -34.57 5.36
N MET A 560 -8.61 -33.71 5.40
CA MET A 560 -8.43 -32.28 5.62
C MET A 560 -7.78 -31.98 6.96
N ALA A 561 -8.25 -32.62 8.04
CA ALA A 561 -7.70 -32.45 9.38
C ALA A 561 -6.24 -32.94 9.45
N ARG A 562 -5.97 -34.13 8.88
CA ARG A 562 -4.64 -34.74 8.89
C ARG A 562 -3.64 -33.94 8.07
N ALA A 563 -4.02 -33.45 6.91
CA ALA A 563 -3.18 -32.58 6.08
C ALA A 563 -2.71 -31.34 6.84
N TYR A 564 -3.65 -30.66 7.49
CA TYR A 564 -3.30 -29.48 8.32
C TYR A 564 -2.36 -29.86 9.48
N ALA A 565 -2.67 -30.92 10.23
CA ALA A 565 -1.86 -31.36 11.35
C ALA A 565 -0.42 -31.74 10.92
N ARG A 566 -0.26 -32.47 9.78
CA ARG A 566 1.04 -32.81 9.19
C ARG A 566 1.86 -31.60 8.81
N TYR A 567 1.23 -30.62 8.14
CA TYR A 567 1.90 -29.39 7.75
C TYR A 567 2.41 -28.61 8.97
N ILE A 568 1.52 -28.33 9.94
CA ILE A 568 1.88 -27.53 11.13
C ILE A 568 2.87 -28.26 12.01
N HIS A 569 2.77 -29.60 12.16
CA HIS A 569 3.76 -30.38 12.90
C HIS A 569 5.16 -30.26 12.29
N GLY A 570 5.26 -30.34 10.95
CA GLY A 570 6.51 -30.15 10.23
C GLY A 570 7.08 -28.74 10.42
N VAL A 571 6.25 -27.71 10.28
CA VAL A 571 6.67 -26.30 10.44
C VAL A 571 7.14 -26.02 11.89
N ASN A 572 6.42 -26.52 12.90
CA ASN A 572 6.80 -26.31 14.30
C ASN A 572 8.10 -27.06 14.70
N ALA A 573 8.43 -28.16 14.04
CA ALA A 573 9.70 -28.85 14.25
C ALA A 573 10.91 -27.97 13.89
N LEU A 574 10.75 -27.07 12.88
CA LEU A 574 11.78 -26.10 12.52
C LEU A 574 11.93 -24.99 13.58
N ALA A 575 10.81 -24.52 14.13
CA ALA A 575 10.82 -23.48 15.17
C ALA A 575 11.42 -23.99 16.49
N ALA A 576 11.17 -25.26 16.85
CA ALA A 576 11.74 -25.88 18.05
C ALA A 576 13.26 -26.11 17.90
N GLY A 577 13.76 -26.43 16.70
CA GLY A 577 15.20 -26.63 16.45
C GLY A 577 16.03 -25.34 16.37
N ALA A 578 15.39 -24.17 16.37
CA ALA A 578 16.10 -22.87 16.30
C ALA A 578 16.35 -22.21 17.67
N GLY A 579 15.98 -22.86 18.79
CA GLY A 579 15.94 -22.24 20.12
C GLY A 579 16.97 -22.71 21.12
N ASP A 580 17.75 -23.78 20.86
CA ASP A 580 18.74 -24.29 21.79
C ASP A 580 20.18 -23.88 21.39
N ASP A 581 20.97 -23.43 22.34
CA ASP A 581 22.36 -22.98 22.20
C ASP A 581 23.34 -24.06 21.65
N GLU A 582 22.89 -25.29 21.45
CA GLU A 582 23.58 -26.38 20.78
C GLU A 582 23.04 -26.67 19.36
N ASP A 583 22.93 -25.65 18.55
CA ASP A 583 22.43 -25.73 17.18
C ASP A 583 23.45 -26.43 16.27
N THR A 584 23.43 -27.75 16.25
CA THR A 584 24.27 -28.53 15.35
C THR A 584 23.67 -28.55 13.94
N GLU A 585 24.52 -28.54 12.90
CA GLU A 585 24.11 -28.67 11.48
C GLU A 585 23.22 -29.92 11.27
N ALA A 586 23.41 -30.95 12.08
CA ALA A 586 22.60 -32.18 12.07
C ALA A 586 21.15 -31.91 12.51
N SER A 587 20.95 -31.12 13.59
CA SER A 587 19.62 -30.75 14.10
C SER A 587 18.85 -29.92 13.08
N ARG A 588 19.51 -28.96 12.40
CA ARG A 588 18.93 -28.17 11.33
C ARG A 588 18.51 -29.02 10.14
N ARG A 589 19.35 -29.97 9.72
CA ARG A 589 19.02 -30.91 8.63
C ARG A 589 17.82 -31.79 8.99
N LEU A 590 17.76 -32.31 10.21
CA LEU A 590 16.61 -33.11 10.66
C LEU A 590 15.31 -32.29 10.67
N ALA A 591 15.36 -31.04 11.16
CA ALA A 591 14.22 -30.13 11.14
C ALA A 591 13.77 -29.82 9.70
N GLN A 592 14.69 -29.55 8.79
CA GLN A 592 14.38 -29.34 7.37
C GLN A 592 13.73 -30.58 6.72
N MET A 593 14.24 -31.79 7.02
CA MET A 593 13.64 -33.04 6.54
C MET A 593 12.24 -33.24 7.11
N ALA A 594 12.00 -32.90 8.38
CA ALA A 594 10.67 -32.97 8.98
C ALA A 594 9.67 -32.01 8.30
N VAL A 595 10.08 -30.76 7.99
CA VAL A 595 9.28 -29.83 7.21
C VAL A 595 8.96 -30.39 5.85
N GLN A 596 9.96 -30.86 5.11
CA GLN A 596 9.79 -31.38 3.74
C GLN A 596 8.86 -32.58 3.71
N ARG A 597 8.98 -33.47 4.68
CA ARG A 597 8.09 -34.62 4.84
C ARG A 597 6.68 -34.18 5.19
N GLY A 598 6.50 -33.30 6.19
CA GLY A 598 5.21 -32.77 6.59
C GLY A 598 4.47 -32.08 5.46
N VAL A 599 5.17 -31.29 4.65
CA VAL A 599 4.64 -30.66 3.44
C VAL A 599 4.21 -31.69 2.40
N SER A 600 5.07 -32.67 2.08
CA SER A 600 4.77 -33.71 1.09
C SER A 600 3.55 -34.53 1.49
N ASP A 601 3.51 -34.96 2.74
CA ASP A 601 2.42 -35.76 3.30
C ASP A 601 1.09 -34.98 3.38
N ALA A 602 1.16 -33.67 3.70
CA ALA A 602 0.01 -32.78 3.71
C ALA A 602 -0.56 -32.58 2.31
N LEU A 603 0.29 -32.35 1.31
CA LEU A 603 -0.15 -32.21 -0.09
C LEU A 603 -0.77 -33.52 -0.60
N ALA A 604 -0.23 -34.68 -0.21
CA ALA A 604 -0.82 -35.98 -0.56
C ALA A 604 -2.23 -36.12 0.03
N ASP A 605 -2.44 -35.75 1.30
CA ASP A 605 -3.75 -35.79 1.94
C ASP A 605 -4.76 -34.82 1.30
N TYR A 606 -4.36 -33.59 0.98
CA TYR A 606 -5.22 -32.66 0.26
C TYR A 606 -5.57 -33.20 -1.14
N ASN A 607 -4.64 -33.87 -1.82
CA ASN A 607 -4.93 -34.51 -3.10
C ASN A 607 -5.94 -35.66 -2.95
N MET A 608 -5.83 -36.47 -1.88
CA MET A 608 -6.82 -37.51 -1.60
C MET A 608 -8.20 -36.92 -1.30
N ALA A 609 -8.27 -35.84 -0.51
CA ALA A 609 -9.52 -35.13 -0.26
C ALA A 609 -10.14 -34.59 -1.56
N LEU A 610 -9.33 -34.03 -2.46
CA LEU A 610 -9.76 -33.50 -3.76
C LEU A 610 -10.13 -34.58 -4.79
N GLN A 611 -9.60 -35.82 -4.66
CA GLN A 611 -10.06 -36.95 -5.45
C GLN A 611 -11.47 -37.39 -5.05
N GLN A 612 -11.82 -37.26 -3.77
CA GLN A 612 -13.14 -37.60 -3.25
C GLN A 612 -14.15 -36.47 -3.51
N ASP A 613 -13.77 -35.21 -3.24
CA ASP A 613 -14.57 -34.03 -3.56
C ASP A 613 -13.71 -32.96 -4.29
N PRO A 614 -13.74 -32.96 -5.64
CA PRO A 614 -13.01 -31.94 -6.43
C PRO A 614 -13.49 -30.51 -6.22
N ARG A 615 -14.64 -30.32 -5.58
CA ARG A 615 -15.22 -29.00 -5.27
C ARG A 615 -14.87 -28.50 -3.88
N LEU A 616 -14.00 -29.17 -3.17
CA LEU A 616 -13.56 -28.78 -1.83
C LEU A 616 -12.62 -27.56 -1.89
N ILE A 617 -13.21 -26.36 -1.83
CA ILE A 617 -12.51 -25.09 -1.99
C ILE A 617 -11.37 -24.92 -0.98
N PHE A 618 -11.56 -25.36 0.26
CA PHE A 618 -10.58 -25.22 1.34
C PHE A 618 -9.34 -26.09 1.14
N ALA A 619 -9.48 -27.25 0.50
CA ALA A 619 -8.32 -28.06 0.13
C ALA A 619 -7.47 -27.36 -0.94
N TRP A 620 -8.11 -26.79 -1.96
CA TRP A 620 -7.43 -25.96 -2.96
C TRP A 620 -6.75 -24.76 -2.37
N PHE A 621 -7.45 -24.05 -1.48
CA PHE A 621 -6.90 -22.86 -0.79
C PHE A 621 -5.68 -23.21 0.08
N ASN A 622 -5.78 -24.27 0.89
CA ASN A 622 -4.70 -24.72 1.75
C ASN A 622 -3.48 -25.21 0.95
N LYS A 623 -3.69 -25.91 -0.17
CA LYS A 623 -2.60 -26.26 -1.11
C LYS A 623 -1.91 -25.01 -1.63
N GLY A 624 -2.66 -23.98 -1.99
CA GLY A 624 -2.12 -22.70 -2.43
C GLY A 624 -1.22 -22.06 -1.36
N ASN A 625 -1.67 -22.09 -0.10
CA ASN A 625 -0.88 -21.58 1.03
C ASN A 625 0.43 -22.35 1.24
N ILE A 626 0.40 -23.68 1.11
CA ILE A 626 1.62 -24.49 1.20
C ILE A 626 2.59 -24.15 0.07
N TYR A 627 2.12 -24.07 -1.18
CA TYR A 627 2.98 -23.69 -2.31
C TYR A 627 3.53 -22.25 -2.17
N TYR A 628 2.73 -21.32 -1.66
CA TYR A 628 3.20 -19.97 -1.35
C TYR A 628 4.35 -19.98 -0.34
N ALA A 629 4.19 -20.74 0.75
CA ALA A 629 5.23 -20.88 1.78
C ALA A 629 6.52 -21.54 1.25
N LEU A 630 6.41 -22.41 0.24
CA LEU A 630 7.56 -23.01 -0.47
C LEU A 630 8.21 -22.08 -1.49
N GLY A 631 7.61 -20.91 -1.78
CA GLY A 631 8.06 -20.01 -2.85
C GLY A 631 7.66 -20.46 -4.26
N ASP A 632 6.89 -21.54 -4.40
CA ASP A 632 6.31 -21.95 -5.70
C ASP A 632 5.03 -21.17 -5.98
N PHE A 633 5.22 -19.89 -6.34
CA PHE A 633 4.10 -19.00 -6.58
C PHE A 633 3.24 -19.41 -7.77
N THR A 634 3.80 -20.15 -8.74
CA THR A 634 3.05 -20.65 -9.89
C THR A 634 2.01 -21.68 -9.48
N SER A 635 2.41 -22.69 -8.71
CA SER A 635 1.49 -23.70 -8.17
C SER A 635 0.50 -23.12 -7.15
N ALA A 636 0.93 -22.10 -6.39
CA ALA A 636 0.07 -21.35 -5.48
C ALA A 636 -1.07 -20.66 -6.26
N ILE A 637 -0.74 -19.88 -7.29
CA ILE A 637 -1.70 -19.18 -8.16
C ILE A 637 -2.68 -20.17 -8.80
N GLN A 638 -2.18 -21.32 -9.30
CA GLN A 638 -3.04 -22.35 -9.87
C GLN A 638 -4.04 -22.88 -8.84
N SER A 639 -3.57 -23.19 -7.63
CA SER A 639 -4.41 -23.72 -6.55
C SER A 639 -5.47 -22.72 -6.10
N PHE A 640 -5.11 -21.45 -5.91
CA PHE A 640 -6.07 -20.40 -5.59
C PHE A 640 -7.05 -20.15 -6.74
N SER A 641 -6.61 -20.27 -7.99
CA SER A 641 -7.49 -20.13 -9.15
C SER A 641 -8.55 -21.25 -9.22
N GLU A 642 -8.20 -22.48 -8.85
CA GLU A 642 -9.18 -23.56 -8.74
C GLU A 642 -10.18 -23.30 -7.61
N ALA A 643 -9.73 -22.79 -6.46
CA ALA A 643 -10.65 -22.38 -5.39
C ALA A 643 -11.61 -21.28 -5.87
N LEU A 644 -11.12 -20.28 -6.59
CA LEU A 644 -11.93 -19.19 -7.14
C LEU A 644 -12.85 -19.61 -8.29
N ARG A 645 -12.49 -20.62 -9.05
CA ARG A 645 -13.38 -21.20 -10.07
C ARG A 645 -14.61 -21.86 -9.44
N ILE A 646 -14.46 -22.41 -8.24
CA ILE A 646 -15.55 -23.04 -7.49
C ILE A 646 -16.37 -22.00 -6.73
N ASP A 647 -15.71 -21.08 -6.04
CA ASP A 647 -16.33 -19.96 -5.32
C ASP A 647 -15.71 -18.61 -5.74
N PRO A 648 -16.35 -17.89 -6.67
CA PRO A 648 -15.90 -16.57 -7.10
C PRO A 648 -16.00 -15.47 -6.03
N ASP A 649 -16.62 -15.73 -4.90
CA ASP A 649 -16.75 -14.79 -3.78
C ASP A 649 -15.73 -15.06 -2.65
N PHE A 650 -14.76 -15.94 -2.88
CA PHE A 650 -13.75 -16.31 -1.88
C PHE A 650 -12.63 -15.25 -1.77
N GLY A 651 -12.86 -14.17 -0.99
CA GLY A 651 -11.99 -13.01 -0.88
C GLY A 651 -10.55 -13.35 -0.45
N GLN A 652 -10.36 -14.28 0.49
CA GLN A 652 -9.04 -14.71 0.95
C GLN A 652 -8.21 -15.36 -0.15
N ALA A 653 -8.87 -16.11 -1.06
CA ALA A 653 -8.16 -16.70 -2.20
C ALA A 653 -7.71 -15.65 -3.21
N TYR A 654 -8.50 -14.60 -3.45
CA TYR A 654 -8.05 -13.46 -4.24
C TYR A 654 -6.87 -12.77 -3.58
N PHE A 655 -6.92 -12.54 -2.27
CA PHE A 655 -5.82 -11.89 -1.55
C PHE A 655 -4.52 -12.70 -1.69
N ASN A 656 -4.55 -14.00 -1.38
CA ASN A 656 -3.37 -14.85 -1.43
C ASN A 656 -2.86 -15.04 -2.87
N ARG A 657 -3.75 -15.08 -3.88
CA ARG A 657 -3.34 -15.08 -5.28
C ARG A 657 -2.72 -13.75 -5.69
N GLY A 658 -3.29 -12.63 -5.23
CA GLY A 658 -2.78 -11.28 -5.48
C GLY A 658 -1.36 -11.09 -4.94
N ILE A 659 -1.10 -11.48 -3.69
CA ILE A 659 0.26 -11.43 -3.14
C ILE A 659 1.23 -12.41 -3.84
N SER A 660 0.73 -13.55 -4.33
CA SER A 660 1.54 -14.47 -5.15
C SER A 660 1.95 -13.82 -6.47
N TYR A 661 1.06 -13.10 -7.14
CA TYR A 661 1.37 -12.30 -8.33
C TYR A 661 2.39 -11.20 -8.03
N LEU A 662 2.30 -10.54 -6.85
CA LEU A 662 3.30 -9.53 -6.43
C LEU A 662 4.69 -10.15 -6.31
N ARG A 663 4.80 -11.33 -5.70
CA ARG A 663 6.08 -12.06 -5.58
C ARG A 663 6.68 -12.43 -6.93
N MET A 664 5.85 -12.63 -7.95
CA MET A 664 6.29 -12.88 -9.33
C MET A 664 6.52 -11.60 -10.16
N GLY A 665 6.32 -10.42 -9.58
CA GLY A 665 6.47 -9.13 -10.26
C GLY A 665 5.29 -8.77 -11.18
N ASN A 666 4.21 -9.53 -11.19
CA ASN A 666 3.04 -9.28 -12.03
C ASN A 666 2.06 -8.30 -11.34
N LYS A 667 2.39 -7.02 -11.41
CA LYS A 667 1.63 -5.97 -10.72
C LYS A 667 0.18 -5.85 -11.20
N ALA A 668 -0.09 -6.05 -12.50
CA ALA A 668 -1.43 -5.85 -13.05
C ALA A 668 -2.45 -6.88 -12.49
N GLN A 669 -2.11 -8.19 -12.52
CA GLN A 669 -2.95 -9.20 -11.93
C GLN A 669 -3.04 -9.06 -10.41
N ALA A 670 -1.94 -8.71 -9.75
CA ALA A 670 -1.95 -8.46 -8.31
C ALA A 670 -2.94 -7.35 -7.94
N PHE A 671 -2.93 -6.26 -8.69
CA PHE A 671 -3.84 -5.12 -8.46
C PHE A 671 -5.31 -5.54 -8.59
N SER A 672 -5.65 -6.26 -9.66
CA SER A 672 -7.01 -6.76 -9.90
C SER A 672 -7.48 -7.69 -8.78
N ASP A 673 -6.65 -8.65 -8.37
CA ASP A 673 -7.00 -9.60 -7.31
C ASP A 673 -7.13 -8.93 -5.94
N LEU A 674 -6.21 -8.00 -5.60
CA LEU A 674 -6.27 -7.27 -4.34
C LEU A 674 -7.49 -6.33 -4.27
N SER A 675 -7.85 -5.65 -5.36
CA SER A 675 -9.09 -4.87 -5.42
C SER A 675 -10.31 -5.76 -5.17
N LYS A 676 -10.38 -6.92 -5.82
CA LYS A 676 -11.48 -7.86 -5.62
C LYS A 676 -11.50 -8.45 -4.20
N ALA A 677 -10.35 -8.77 -3.62
CA ALA A 677 -10.25 -9.22 -2.24
C ALA A 677 -10.77 -8.17 -1.25
N GLY A 678 -10.39 -6.89 -1.45
CA GLY A 678 -10.89 -5.77 -0.67
C GLY A 678 -12.39 -5.59 -0.80
N GLU A 679 -12.93 -5.65 -2.02
CA GLU A 679 -14.38 -5.64 -2.28
C GLU A 679 -15.10 -6.74 -1.50
N LEU A 680 -14.50 -7.93 -1.39
CA LEU A 680 -15.03 -9.06 -0.65
C LEU A 680 -14.74 -9.03 0.87
N GLY A 681 -14.17 -7.93 1.37
CA GLY A 681 -14.03 -7.67 2.81
C GLY A 681 -12.66 -8.02 3.41
N VAL A 682 -11.64 -8.28 2.59
CA VAL A 682 -10.27 -8.50 3.07
C VAL A 682 -9.55 -7.17 3.21
N LEU A 683 -9.61 -6.57 4.39
CA LEU A 683 -9.10 -5.22 4.68
C LEU A 683 -7.60 -5.02 4.33
N PRO A 684 -6.68 -5.97 4.60
CA PRO A 684 -5.26 -5.81 4.24
C PRO A 684 -5.00 -5.53 2.75
N SER A 685 -5.94 -5.86 1.87
CA SER A 685 -5.85 -5.62 0.43
C SER A 685 -5.67 -4.14 0.09
N TYR A 686 -6.44 -3.26 0.74
CA TYR A 686 -6.37 -1.82 0.47
C TYR A 686 -5.07 -1.19 0.96
N ASN A 687 -4.48 -1.72 2.05
CA ASN A 687 -3.15 -1.30 2.51
C ASN A 687 -2.07 -1.62 1.46
N LEU A 688 -2.18 -2.80 0.83
CA LEU A 688 -1.27 -3.18 -0.25
C LEU A 688 -1.48 -2.36 -1.51
N LEU A 689 -2.73 -2.14 -1.93
CA LEU A 689 -3.06 -1.31 -3.10
C LEU A 689 -2.49 0.10 -2.96
N LYS A 690 -2.59 0.70 -1.77
CA LYS A 690 -2.01 2.01 -1.48
C LYS A 690 -0.48 2.04 -1.64
N ARG A 691 0.23 0.96 -1.28
CA ARG A 691 1.70 0.86 -1.40
C ARG A 691 2.19 0.53 -2.81
N MET A 692 1.32 0.02 -3.67
CA MET A 692 1.67 -0.37 -5.05
C MET A 692 1.66 0.81 -6.03
N LYS A 693 1.16 1.94 -5.59
CA LYS A 693 1.22 3.21 -6.33
C LYS A 693 2.65 3.72 -6.34
#